data_4df1130d4a90515334a5623700c7bba0
#
_entry.id   4df1130d4a90515334a5623700c7bba0
#
_cell.length_a   1.000
_cell.length_b   1.000
_cell.length_c   1.000
_cell.angle_alpha   90.00
_cell.angle_beta   90.00
_cell.angle_gamma   90.00
#
_symmetry.space_group_name_H-M   'P 1'
#
loop_
_entity.id
_entity.type
_entity.pdbx_description
1 polymer ?
#
loop_
_entity_poly.entity_id
_entity_poly.type
_entity_poly.pdbx_seq_one_letter_code
_entity_poly.pdbx_strand_id
1 'polypeptide(L)'
;MRLRIGTRTSKLAVIQSELVRDALQKEFPGTEVELVPVVTKGDRLLDRPLDSFGGKGVFTRELEEQLLSGAIDLAVHSAKDVPMELPEGLSVCSVLTRANPWDVLVIRKDDRVKVVSAGGMLPAGSVIGTSSLRREIQILDGNPHLQVRMLRGNVLTRLERLREGRYDAIILAGAGLERLGLQEPEGLSVRYLDDGSFLPAAGQGILAVEYRTGELEKLRKALCRPETEAAFLAERRFLKALGGSCNAPCAAYCRREGQSLVMSAVYAPDKKHMIRAEVRTELAGDYSGDAGRLFSEAEGLAEKAVEAVRTESHPQVSLVGAGPGDAGLVTCKGLGCIRRADVIIYDNLISGSLLNEARLDAKLVYGGKRSGAHHLPQEEISRLLVEEALAGNYVVRLKGGDPLVFGRGSEEAMELERHGISYEIVPGVSSSYSVPAYAGIPVTERGVASSFHVITGHEGAGKEHQALDFHVLAREEGTLVFLMGLGNLPRIAASLLAGGKGGSTPVAVIQQGTTARQKKVVSDLEHIVAETNLSGIRPPAIVVVGEAAGREHSLDWYGRGPLAGIRILLTGTRAMVREQEQVLAPLGAETVAMSLVECRPIRTQEQKQAFLELGKYRWLVLTSANGVDQFFAFLRELDIDHRSLAHLKFAVVGRRTGEALKSHGFHADFIPAEYTSRDLADSWIPELAWDTPVLLLRARESSSLLPKGLEKAGIPFRDVPLYETWVDTRRKEDLGRILPDTDFITIASASAARALAEMTKDRSAKPARIISIGPETTRAAMEAGLTVAATAKEATAEGMRDAVLWCRCGKE
;
A
#
# COMPACT_ATOMS: atom_id res chain seq x y z
N MET A 1 40.49 -2.58 -44.96
CA MET A 1 40.38 -2.22 -43.53
C MET A 1 40.27 -3.49 -42.72
N ARG A 2 40.93 -3.59 -41.55
CA ARG A 2 40.77 -4.76 -40.68
C ARG A 2 40.00 -4.33 -39.43
N LEU A 3 38.98 -5.10 -39.08
CA LEU A 3 38.11 -4.84 -37.90
C LEU A 3 38.02 -6.08 -37.03
N ARG A 4 38.07 -5.92 -35.73
CA ARG A 4 37.92 -6.98 -34.73
C ARG A 4 36.60 -6.78 -34.00
N ILE A 5 35.70 -7.75 -34.11
CA ILE A 5 34.39 -7.74 -33.44
C ILE A 5 34.48 -8.64 -32.21
N GLY A 6 34.38 -8.07 -31.01
CA GLY A 6 34.22 -8.84 -29.78
C GLY A 6 32.85 -9.52 -29.71
N THR A 7 32.81 -10.78 -29.39
CA THR A 7 31.58 -11.58 -29.29
C THR A 7 31.66 -12.51 -28.09
N ARG A 8 30.52 -12.68 -27.39
CA ARG A 8 30.38 -13.73 -26.38
C ARG A 8 30.40 -15.11 -27.02
N THR A 9 30.74 -16.11 -26.22
CA THR A 9 30.90 -17.50 -26.72
C THR A 9 29.56 -18.26 -26.90
N SER A 10 28.42 -17.68 -26.50
CA SER A 10 27.11 -18.31 -26.71
C SER A 10 26.72 -18.37 -28.20
N LYS A 11 26.11 -19.47 -28.65
CA LYS A 11 25.71 -19.68 -30.06
C LYS A 11 24.92 -18.47 -30.62
N LEU A 12 24.02 -17.91 -29.84
CA LEU A 12 23.22 -16.74 -30.24
C LEU A 12 24.08 -15.49 -30.42
N ALA A 13 25.05 -15.21 -29.53
CA ALA A 13 25.93 -14.06 -29.63
C ALA A 13 26.85 -14.16 -30.87
N VAL A 14 27.36 -15.36 -31.15
CA VAL A 14 28.15 -15.59 -32.35
C VAL A 14 27.35 -15.30 -33.63
N ILE A 15 26.13 -15.84 -33.75
CA ILE A 15 25.23 -15.58 -34.90
C ILE A 15 24.94 -14.06 -35.04
N GLN A 16 24.72 -13.34 -33.93
CA GLN A 16 24.50 -11.90 -33.96
C GLN A 16 25.73 -11.14 -34.48
N SER A 17 26.90 -11.55 -34.08
CA SER A 17 28.16 -10.94 -34.54
C SER A 17 28.45 -11.29 -36.01
N GLU A 18 28.10 -12.49 -36.47
CA GLU A 18 28.18 -12.88 -37.90
C GLU A 18 27.25 -12.03 -38.77
N LEU A 19 25.99 -11.76 -38.32
CA LEU A 19 25.07 -10.86 -39.04
C LEU A 19 25.67 -9.45 -39.22
N VAL A 20 26.32 -8.92 -38.20
CA VAL A 20 26.99 -7.62 -38.29
C VAL A 20 28.23 -7.67 -39.17
N ARG A 21 29.07 -8.74 -39.09
CA ARG A 21 30.21 -9.00 -39.97
C ARG A 21 29.80 -9.03 -41.45
N ASP A 22 28.78 -9.81 -41.76
CA ASP A 22 28.29 -10.03 -43.13
C ASP A 22 27.75 -8.71 -43.72
N ALA A 23 27.02 -7.93 -42.91
CA ALA A 23 26.56 -6.60 -43.30
C ALA A 23 27.72 -5.61 -43.54
N LEU A 24 28.74 -5.62 -42.67
CA LEU A 24 29.95 -4.80 -42.86
C LEU A 24 30.68 -5.15 -44.15
N GLN A 25 30.88 -6.44 -44.45
CA GLN A 25 31.54 -6.90 -45.66
C GLN A 25 30.79 -6.54 -46.91
N LYS A 26 29.44 -6.56 -46.83
CA LYS A 26 28.56 -6.17 -47.95
C LYS A 26 28.65 -4.66 -48.25
N GLU A 27 28.60 -3.82 -47.19
CA GLU A 27 28.67 -2.34 -47.35
C GLU A 27 30.09 -1.84 -47.67
N PHE A 28 31.13 -2.56 -47.23
CA PHE A 28 32.52 -2.21 -47.40
C PHE A 28 33.30 -3.40 -47.97
N PRO A 29 33.19 -3.68 -49.30
CA PRO A 29 33.92 -4.77 -49.92
C PRO A 29 35.41 -4.65 -49.72
N GLY A 30 36.07 -5.75 -49.35
CA GLY A 30 37.52 -5.79 -49.04
C GLY A 30 37.86 -5.46 -47.59
N THR A 31 36.88 -5.32 -46.70
CA THR A 31 37.12 -5.25 -45.25
C THR A 31 37.30 -6.63 -44.67
N GLU A 32 38.42 -6.90 -44.02
CA GLU A 32 38.70 -8.11 -43.25
C GLU A 32 38.05 -7.95 -41.86
N VAL A 33 37.13 -8.82 -41.48
CA VAL A 33 36.45 -8.79 -40.19
C VAL A 33 36.75 -10.07 -39.43
N GLU A 34 37.37 -9.93 -38.26
CA GLU A 34 37.77 -11.01 -37.34
C GLU A 34 36.76 -11.03 -36.16
N LEU A 35 36.23 -12.22 -35.82
CA LEU A 35 35.43 -12.40 -34.61
C LEU A 35 36.32 -12.84 -33.45
N VAL A 36 36.38 -12.04 -32.39
CA VAL A 36 37.19 -12.28 -31.20
C VAL A 36 36.30 -12.78 -30.05
N PRO A 37 36.36 -14.07 -29.67
CA PRO A 37 35.55 -14.61 -28.59
C PRO A 37 36.00 -14.09 -27.23
N VAL A 38 35.07 -13.58 -26.45
CA VAL A 38 35.27 -13.04 -25.09
C VAL A 38 34.39 -13.78 -24.11
N VAL A 39 34.97 -14.29 -23.02
CA VAL A 39 34.23 -15.00 -21.97
C VAL A 39 33.93 -14.03 -20.86
N THR A 40 32.63 -13.75 -20.62
CA THR A 40 32.20 -12.82 -19.59
C THR A 40 31.97 -13.52 -18.23
N LYS A 41 31.98 -12.73 -17.13
CA LYS A 41 31.61 -13.26 -15.80
C LYS A 41 30.21 -13.85 -15.78
N GLY A 42 29.27 -13.25 -16.52
CA GLY A 42 27.92 -13.75 -16.67
C GLY A 42 27.80 -15.14 -17.32
N ASP A 43 28.78 -15.50 -18.18
CA ASP A 43 28.83 -16.82 -18.81
C ASP A 43 29.35 -17.92 -17.85
N ARG A 44 30.08 -17.54 -16.81
CA ARG A 44 30.69 -18.46 -15.81
C ARG A 44 29.79 -18.75 -14.60
N LEU A 45 28.87 -17.85 -14.27
CA LEU A 45 28.08 -17.88 -13.01
C LEU A 45 26.60 -18.15 -13.29
N LEU A 46 26.24 -19.41 -13.41
CA LEU A 46 24.87 -19.84 -13.74
C LEU A 46 23.92 -20.00 -12.52
N ASP A 47 24.46 -20.06 -11.27
CA ASP A 47 23.70 -20.54 -10.09
C ASP A 47 23.31 -19.47 -9.05
N ARG A 48 23.65 -18.19 -9.26
CA ARG A 48 23.33 -17.11 -8.28
C ARG A 48 22.44 -16.00 -8.89
N PRO A 49 21.57 -15.31 -8.12
CA PRO A 49 20.76 -14.19 -8.59
C PRO A 49 21.60 -13.04 -9.16
N LEU A 50 21.17 -12.41 -10.29
CA LEU A 50 21.87 -11.28 -10.91
C LEU A 50 21.99 -10.09 -9.94
N ASP A 51 21.01 -9.90 -9.06
CA ASP A 51 20.99 -8.83 -8.05
C ASP A 51 22.10 -8.97 -7.00
N SER A 52 22.61 -10.20 -6.77
CA SER A 52 23.71 -10.43 -5.82
C SER A 52 25.09 -9.91 -6.29
N PHE A 53 25.19 -9.42 -7.54
CA PHE A 53 26.45 -8.94 -8.15
C PHE A 53 26.48 -7.42 -8.43
N GLY A 54 25.56 -6.64 -7.84
CA GLY A 54 25.52 -5.19 -8.03
C GLY A 54 24.90 -4.74 -9.37
N GLY A 55 24.24 -5.64 -10.11
CA GLY A 55 23.33 -5.33 -11.22
C GLY A 55 23.87 -4.67 -12.47
N LYS A 56 25.12 -4.13 -12.50
CA LYS A 56 25.65 -3.36 -13.65
C LYS A 56 26.69 -4.17 -14.43
N GLY A 57 26.48 -4.36 -15.75
CA GLY A 57 27.52 -4.80 -16.71
C GLY A 57 27.99 -6.25 -16.61
N VAL A 58 27.24 -7.19 -16.07
CA VAL A 58 27.65 -8.60 -15.86
C VAL A 58 28.00 -9.31 -17.19
N PHE A 59 27.48 -8.86 -18.32
CA PHE A 59 27.67 -9.44 -19.65
C PHE A 59 28.44 -8.53 -20.62
N THR A 60 28.80 -7.30 -20.23
CA THR A 60 29.39 -6.31 -21.14
C THR A 60 30.76 -5.85 -20.69
N ARG A 61 31.08 -5.91 -19.41
CA ARG A 61 32.27 -5.32 -18.81
C ARG A 61 33.60 -5.78 -19.47
N GLU A 62 33.76 -7.06 -19.71
CA GLU A 62 34.96 -7.59 -20.33
C GLU A 62 35.08 -7.17 -21.80
N LEU A 63 33.96 -6.94 -22.50
CA LEU A 63 33.92 -6.39 -23.85
C LEU A 63 34.26 -4.90 -23.84
N GLU A 64 33.73 -4.14 -22.89
CA GLU A 64 34.00 -2.71 -22.68
C GLU A 64 35.49 -2.46 -22.36
N GLU A 65 36.10 -3.28 -21.50
CA GLU A 65 37.55 -3.23 -21.18
C GLU A 65 38.39 -3.49 -22.42
N GLN A 66 37.99 -4.43 -23.30
CA GLN A 66 38.71 -4.70 -24.55
C GLN A 66 38.48 -3.62 -25.60
N LEU A 67 37.35 -2.97 -25.66
CA LEU A 67 37.11 -1.80 -26.50
C LEU A 67 38.01 -0.65 -26.07
N LEU A 68 38.05 -0.31 -24.78
CA LEU A 68 38.86 0.80 -24.23
C LEU A 68 40.36 0.54 -24.41
N SER A 69 40.81 -0.70 -24.28
CA SER A 69 42.22 -1.07 -24.54
C SER A 69 42.59 -1.15 -26.00
N GLY A 70 41.62 -1.08 -26.92
CA GLY A 70 41.87 -1.25 -28.35
C GLY A 70 42.17 -2.70 -28.78
N ALA A 71 41.85 -3.70 -27.93
CA ALA A 71 41.98 -5.11 -28.29
C ALA A 71 40.91 -5.55 -29.29
N ILE A 72 39.73 -4.95 -29.24
CA ILE A 72 38.64 -5.07 -30.23
C ILE A 72 38.23 -3.68 -30.70
N ASP A 73 37.55 -3.60 -31.83
CA ASP A 73 37.10 -2.35 -32.44
C ASP A 73 35.59 -2.14 -32.29
N LEU A 74 34.82 -3.22 -32.25
CA LEU A 74 33.38 -3.27 -32.06
C LEU A 74 33.01 -4.38 -31.08
N ALA A 75 31.93 -4.17 -30.32
CA ALA A 75 31.26 -5.23 -29.57
C ALA A 75 29.78 -5.30 -29.97
N VAL A 76 29.28 -6.51 -30.25
CA VAL A 76 27.89 -6.73 -30.70
C VAL A 76 27.06 -7.25 -29.56
N HIS A 77 25.87 -6.60 -29.34
CA HIS A 77 24.95 -6.91 -28.27
C HIS A 77 23.50 -7.04 -28.77
N SER A 78 22.69 -7.78 -28.04
CA SER A 78 21.27 -7.55 -28.06
C SER A 78 21.00 -6.21 -27.34
N ALA A 79 20.32 -5.26 -27.95
CA ALA A 79 20.16 -3.89 -27.44
C ALA A 79 19.54 -3.85 -26.03
N LYS A 80 18.64 -4.79 -25.70
CA LYS A 80 18.02 -4.92 -24.36
C LYS A 80 18.99 -5.28 -23.24
N ASP A 81 20.17 -5.82 -23.58
CA ASP A 81 21.18 -6.28 -22.61
C ASP A 81 22.30 -5.23 -22.41
N VAL A 82 22.27 -4.11 -23.16
CA VAL A 82 23.22 -3.00 -23.06
C VAL A 82 22.92 -2.14 -21.84
N PRO A 83 23.90 -1.85 -20.96
CA PRO A 83 23.72 -0.98 -19.80
C PRO A 83 23.16 0.39 -20.17
N MET A 84 22.39 1.01 -19.28
CA MET A 84 21.85 2.37 -19.48
C MET A 84 22.96 3.43 -19.47
N GLU A 85 24.01 3.22 -18.68
CA GLU A 85 25.21 4.06 -18.58
C GLU A 85 26.39 3.27 -19.12
N LEU A 86 27.12 3.85 -20.07
CA LEU A 86 28.34 3.30 -20.65
C LEU A 86 29.55 3.91 -19.95
N PRO A 87 30.68 3.20 -19.91
CA PRO A 87 31.97 3.79 -19.53
C PRO A 87 32.29 5.02 -20.37
N GLU A 88 33.01 5.99 -19.77
CA GLU A 88 33.48 7.15 -20.50
C GLU A 88 34.41 6.72 -21.66
N GLY A 89 34.20 7.33 -22.82
CA GLY A 89 34.93 6.99 -24.05
C GLY A 89 34.26 5.93 -24.93
N LEU A 90 33.13 5.33 -24.51
CA LEU A 90 32.35 4.42 -25.32
C LEU A 90 30.99 5.02 -25.76
N SER A 91 30.55 4.58 -26.93
CA SER A 91 29.27 4.93 -27.52
C SER A 91 28.56 3.68 -28.05
N VAL A 92 27.24 3.74 -28.16
CA VAL A 92 26.43 2.65 -28.70
C VAL A 92 25.42 3.17 -29.71
N CYS A 93 25.17 2.41 -30.78
CA CYS A 93 24.11 2.67 -31.73
C CYS A 93 23.41 1.37 -32.13
N SER A 94 22.19 1.47 -32.64
CA SER A 94 21.54 0.33 -33.25
C SER A 94 22.10 0.08 -34.65
N VAL A 95 22.09 -1.17 -35.07
CA VAL A 95 22.51 -1.60 -36.43
C VAL A 95 21.46 -2.55 -37.01
N LEU A 96 21.35 -2.50 -38.31
CA LEU A 96 20.42 -3.33 -39.11
C LEU A 96 18.93 -3.03 -38.79
N THR A 97 18.05 -3.68 -39.49
CA THR A 97 16.60 -3.60 -39.24
C THR A 97 16.23 -4.42 -38.01
N ARG A 98 15.32 -3.91 -37.19
CA ARG A 98 14.79 -4.62 -36.01
C ARG A 98 14.22 -5.97 -36.43
N ALA A 99 14.62 -7.04 -35.77
CA ALA A 99 13.99 -8.35 -35.89
C ALA A 99 12.70 -8.38 -35.06
N ASN A 100 11.97 -9.49 -35.08
CA ASN A 100 10.72 -9.65 -34.34
C ASN A 100 10.85 -9.23 -32.88
N PRO A 101 10.12 -8.20 -32.38
CA PRO A 101 10.25 -7.68 -31.02
C PRO A 101 9.52 -8.54 -29.99
N TRP A 102 8.56 -9.38 -30.39
CA TRP A 102 7.62 -10.03 -29.50
C TRP A 102 8.25 -11.14 -28.66
N ASP A 103 7.71 -11.32 -27.47
CA ASP A 103 7.93 -12.50 -26.66
C ASP A 103 7.12 -13.67 -27.22
N VAL A 104 7.52 -14.87 -26.88
CA VAL A 104 6.84 -16.10 -27.26
C VAL A 104 6.61 -16.97 -26.03
N LEU A 105 5.41 -17.54 -25.95
CA LEU A 105 5.08 -18.60 -25.03
C LEU A 105 5.43 -19.94 -25.68
N VAL A 106 6.27 -20.74 -25.03
CA VAL A 106 6.67 -22.08 -25.49
C VAL A 106 6.09 -23.11 -24.54
N ILE A 107 5.37 -24.11 -25.09
CA ILE A 107 4.72 -25.18 -24.35
C ILE A 107 5.08 -26.53 -24.97
N ARG A 108 4.96 -27.63 -24.22
CA ARG A 108 5.09 -28.98 -24.77
C ARG A 108 3.86 -29.34 -25.62
N LYS A 109 4.07 -30.12 -26.71
CA LYS A 109 3.00 -30.64 -27.57
C LYS A 109 2.31 -31.90 -26.98
N ASP A 110 2.37 -32.11 -25.67
CA ASP A 110 1.66 -33.21 -25.05
C ASP A 110 0.22 -32.81 -24.65
N ASP A 111 -0.70 -33.79 -24.65
CA ASP A 111 -2.14 -33.56 -24.39
C ASP A 111 -2.47 -33.12 -22.97
N ARG A 112 -1.49 -32.96 -22.08
CA ARG A 112 -1.72 -32.60 -20.68
C ARG A 112 -1.92 -31.11 -20.45
N VAL A 113 -1.37 -30.29 -21.34
CA VAL A 113 -1.58 -28.83 -21.27
C VAL A 113 -2.69 -28.48 -22.27
N LYS A 114 -3.94 -28.66 -21.88
CA LYS A 114 -5.09 -28.13 -22.64
C LYS A 114 -5.02 -26.61 -22.57
N VAL A 115 -4.56 -25.97 -23.65
CA VAL A 115 -4.75 -24.54 -23.88
C VAL A 115 -6.26 -24.34 -23.97
N VAL A 116 -6.85 -23.77 -22.92
CA VAL A 116 -8.28 -23.49 -22.88
C VAL A 116 -8.58 -22.40 -23.92
N SER A 117 -9.46 -22.76 -24.81
CA SER A 117 -10.04 -22.02 -25.95
C SER A 117 -10.05 -20.50 -25.95
N ALA A 118 -9.97 -19.94 -27.16
CA ALA A 118 -10.34 -18.57 -27.58
C ALA A 118 -9.63 -17.35 -26.98
N GLY A 119 -8.94 -17.46 -25.85
CA GLY A 119 -8.07 -16.41 -25.29
C GLY A 119 -6.66 -16.93 -24.99
N GLY A 120 -6.36 -18.22 -25.22
CA GLY A 120 -5.03 -18.83 -25.08
C GLY A 120 -4.48 -18.87 -23.66
N MET A 121 -5.31 -18.90 -22.63
CA MET A 121 -4.89 -18.96 -21.23
C MET A 121 -4.47 -20.36 -20.83
N LEU A 122 -3.39 -20.45 -20.05
CA LEU A 122 -2.96 -21.68 -19.42
C LEU A 122 -3.91 -22.05 -18.26
N PRO A 123 -4.08 -23.35 -17.93
CA PRO A 123 -4.87 -23.75 -16.77
C PRO A 123 -4.41 -23.10 -15.47
N ALA A 124 -5.33 -22.84 -14.58
CA ALA A 124 -5.00 -22.31 -13.24
C ALA A 124 -4.02 -23.27 -12.52
N GLY A 125 -3.01 -22.69 -11.87
CA GLY A 125 -1.95 -23.43 -11.20
C GLY A 125 -0.80 -23.87 -12.09
N SER A 126 -0.83 -23.59 -13.42
CA SER A 126 0.30 -23.89 -14.32
C SER A 126 1.55 -23.12 -13.92
N VAL A 127 2.70 -23.79 -14.04
CA VAL A 127 4.02 -23.25 -13.69
C VAL A 127 4.70 -22.67 -14.91
N ILE A 128 4.94 -21.35 -14.91
CA ILE A 128 5.61 -20.63 -15.99
C ILE A 128 7.04 -20.31 -15.62
N GLY A 129 7.98 -20.66 -16.51
CA GLY A 129 9.40 -20.34 -16.35
C GLY A 129 9.77 -18.98 -16.93
N THR A 130 10.15 -18.03 -16.06
CA THR A 130 10.82 -16.77 -16.46
C THR A 130 11.67 -16.24 -15.32
N SER A 131 12.70 -15.44 -15.63
CA SER A 131 13.47 -14.66 -14.64
C SER A 131 13.29 -13.15 -14.87
N SER A 132 12.35 -12.77 -15.75
CA SER A 132 12.09 -11.37 -16.08
C SER A 132 10.87 -10.89 -15.33
N LEU A 133 11.06 -9.91 -14.43
CA LEU A 133 10.00 -9.27 -13.67
C LEU A 133 8.96 -8.63 -14.62
N ARG A 134 9.42 -8.02 -15.73
CA ARG A 134 8.54 -7.49 -16.77
C ARG A 134 7.57 -8.55 -17.34
N ARG A 135 8.07 -9.78 -17.59
CA ARG A 135 7.24 -10.88 -18.09
C ARG A 135 6.30 -11.42 -17.02
N GLU A 136 6.82 -11.55 -15.80
CA GLU A 136 6.04 -12.00 -14.65
C GLU A 136 4.82 -11.13 -14.40
N ILE A 137 5.01 -9.81 -14.32
CA ILE A 137 3.93 -8.85 -14.06
C ILE A 137 2.88 -8.91 -15.18
N GLN A 138 3.29 -8.91 -16.45
CA GLN A 138 2.37 -8.92 -17.57
C GLN A 138 1.59 -10.24 -17.70
N ILE A 139 2.20 -11.39 -17.40
CA ILE A 139 1.49 -12.68 -17.47
C ILE A 139 0.53 -12.85 -16.30
N LEU A 140 0.85 -12.33 -15.13
CA LEU A 140 0.01 -12.41 -13.94
C LEU A 140 -1.15 -11.40 -13.96
N ASP A 141 -1.02 -10.25 -14.62
CA ASP A 141 -2.09 -9.26 -14.78
C ASP A 141 -3.35 -9.84 -15.43
N GLY A 142 -3.17 -10.65 -16.48
CA GLY A 142 -4.29 -11.37 -17.11
C GLY A 142 -4.63 -12.72 -16.47
N ASN A 143 -3.76 -13.27 -15.60
CA ASN A 143 -3.85 -14.64 -15.10
C ASN A 143 -3.30 -14.80 -13.68
N PRO A 144 -3.95 -14.26 -12.66
CA PRO A 144 -3.43 -14.24 -11.27
C PRO A 144 -3.31 -15.63 -10.62
N HIS A 145 -3.85 -16.68 -11.24
CA HIS A 145 -3.80 -18.05 -10.74
C HIS A 145 -2.60 -18.85 -11.24
N LEU A 146 -1.73 -18.25 -12.06
CA LEU A 146 -0.52 -18.90 -12.57
C LEU A 146 0.60 -18.83 -11.51
N GLN A 147 1.52 -19.81 -11.56
CA GLN A 147 2.73 -19.80 -10.74
C GLN A 147 3.94 -19.45 -11.59
N VAL A 148 4.66 -18.39 -11.22
CA VAL A 148 5.89 -18.03 -11.90
C VAL A 148 7.08 -18.60 -11.13
N ARG A 149 7.99 -19.28 -11.83
CA ARG A 149 9.24 -19.82 -11.27
C ARG A 149 10.45 -19.35 -12.07
N MET A 150 11.55 -19.09 -11.36
CA MET A 150 12.79 -18.64 -11.96
C MET A 150 13.32 -19.64 -12.99
N LEU A 151 13.59 -19.14 -14.22
CA LEU A 151 14.19 -19.92 -15.32
C LEU A 151 15.46 -19.24 -15.83
N ARG A 152 16.61 -19.90 -15.72
CA ARG A 152 17.92 -19.41 -16.16
C ARG A 152 18.57 -20.31 -17.20
N GLY A 153 19.68 -19.81 -17.75
CA GLY A 153 20.44 -20.47 -18.80
C GLY A 153 20.25 -19.81 -20.18
N ASN A 154 20.98 -20.27 -21.17
CA ASN A 154 20.80 -19.85 -22.56
C ASN A 154 19.49 -20.44 -23.15
N VAL A 155 19.12 -20.02 -24.35
CA VAL A 155 17.84 -20.43 -24.99
C VAL A 155 17.74 -21.95 -25.05
N LEU A 156 18.77 -22.65 -25.44
CA LEU A 156 18.78 -24.12 -25.58
C LEU A 156 18.56 -24.80 -24.23
N THR A 157 19.27 -24.37 -23.19
CA THR A 157 19.11 -24.90 -21.82
C THR A 157 17.70 -24.68 -21.29
N ARG A 158 17.05 -23.54 -21.61
CA ARG A 158 15.67 -23.25 -21.18
C ARG A 158 14.67 -24.16 -21.87
N LEU A 159 14.83 -24.42 -23.17
CA LEU A 159 13.99 -25.36 -23.92
C LEU A 159 14.15 -26.79 -23.39
N GLU A 160 15.37 -27.20 -23.01
CA GLU A 160 15.62 -28.50 -22.40
C GLU A 160 14.87 -28.68 -21.08
N ARG A 161 14.97 -27.68 -20.18
CA ARG A 161 14.24 -27.71 -18.90
C ARG A 161 12.72 -27.75 -19.06
N LEU A 162 12.17 -27.16 -20.12
CA LEU A 162 10.78 -27.31 -20.49
C LEU A 162 10.46 -28.75 -20.94
N ARG A 163 11.32 -29.37 -21.75
CA ARG A 163 11.17 -30.78 -22.18
C ARG A 163 11.24 -31.74 -20.99
N GLU A 164 12.10 -31.47 -20.01
CA GLU A 164 12.20 -32.22 -18.75
C GLU A 164 10.95 -32.12 -17.86
N GLY A 165 9.96 -31.28 -18.22
CA GLY A 165 8.73 -31.11 -17.44
C GLY A 165 8.87 -30.29 -16.18
N ARG A 166 9.96 -29.50 -16.01
CA ARG A 166 10.13 -28.61 -14.83
C ARG A 166 9.19 -27.41 -14.84
N TYR A 167 8.61 -27.10 -16.01
CA TYR A 167 7.67 -26.00 -16.25
C TYR A 167 6.58 -26.49 -17.19
N ASP A 168 5.40 -25.93 -17.09
CA ASP A 168 4.30 -26.16 -18.04
C ASP A 168 4.46 -25.29 -19.29
N ALA A 169 5.00 -24.08 -19.11
CA ALA A 169 5.34 -23.16 -20.19
C ALA A 169 6.58 -22.33 -19.82
N ILE A 170 7.24 -21.76 -20.82
CA ILE A 170 8.31 -20.77 -20.62
C ILE A 170 8.11 -19.58 -21.57
N ILE A 171 8.60 -18.39 -21.17
CA ILE A 171 8.53 -17.20 -22.02
C ILE A 171 9.94 -16.84 -22.50
N LEU A 172 10.10 -16.76 -23.83
CA LEU A 172 11.36 -16.42 -24.50
C LEU A 172 11.19 -15.21 -25.44
N ALA A 173 12.28 -14.62 -25.92
CA ALA A 173 12.25 -13.59 -26.96
C ALA A 173 12.21 -14.25 -28.33
N GLY A 174 11.22 -13.91 -29.18
CA GLY A 174 11.04 -14.46 -30.54
C GLY A 174 12.27 -14.31 -31.43
N ALA A 175 12.88 -13.11 -31.45
CA ALA A 175 14.11 -12.87 -32.20
C ALA A 175 15.27 -13.82 -31.83
N GLY A 176 15.33 -14.30 -30.58
CA GLY A 176 16.32 -15.27 -30.14
C GLY A 176 16.11 -16.66 -30.75
N LEU A 177 14.86 -17.11 -30.83
CA LEU A 177 14.48 -18.37 -31.47
C LEU A 177 14.66 -18.29 -32.99
N GLU A 178 14.23 -17.22 -33.63
CA GLU A 178 14.39 -17.00 -35.07
C GLU A 178 15.85 -17.02 -35.49
N ARG A 179 16.74 -16.32 -34.80
CA ARG A 179 18.18 -16.32 -35.09
C ARG A 179 18.87 -17.67 -34.91
N LEU A 180 18.32 -18.50 -34.02
CA LEU A 180 18.80 -19.86 -33.79
C LEU A 180 18.17 -20.90 -34.74
N GLY A 181 17.22 -20.52 -35.62
CA GLY A 181 16.47 -21.43 -36.47
C GLY A 181 15.52 -22.34 -35.69
N LEU A 182 14.99 -21.88 -34.55
CA LEU A 182 14.17 -22.64 -33.60
C LEU A 182 12.73 -22.12 -33.53
N GLN A 183 12.14 -21.67 -34.64
CA GLN A 183 10.74 -21.22 -34.70
C GLN A 183 9.74 -22.35 -34.45
N GLU A 184 10.11 -23.57 -34.80
CA GLU A 184 9.33 -24.80 -34.57
C GLU A 184 10.21 -25.87 -33.92
N PRO A 185 10.52 -25.77 -32.63
CA PRO A 185 11.39 -26.74 -31.95
C PRO A 185 10.64 -28.09 -31.83
N GLU A 186 11.34 -29.20 -32.08
CA GLU A 186 10.78 -30.55 -31.97
C GLU A 186 10.13 -30.81 -30.61
N GLY A 187 8.90 -31.35 -30.61
CA GLY A 187 8.13 -31.65 -29.40
C GLY A 187 7.59 -30.42 -28.65
N LEU A 188 7.78 -29.21 -29.14
CA LEU A 188 7.32 -27.96 -28.52
C LEU A 188 6.42 -27.18 -29.51
N SER A 189 5.53 -26.37 -28.94
CA SER A 189 4.68 -25.42 -29.67
C SER A 189 5.10 -23.99 -29.23
N VAL A 190 5.22 -23.11 -30.22
CA VAL A 190 5.61 -21.70 -30.02
C VAL A 190 4.43 -20.81 -30.39
N ARG A 191 4.03 -19.92 -29.50
CA ARG A 191 2.98 -18.91 -29.73
C ARG A 191 3.57 -17.52 -29.48
N TYR A 192 3.45 -16.63 -30.44
CA TYR A 192 3.83 -15.23 -30.29
C TYR A 192 2.82 -14.49 -29.43
N LEU A 193 3.30 -13.60 -28.56
CA LEU A 193 2.51 -12.72 -27.71
C LEU A 193 2.47 -11.33 -28.34
N ASP A 194 1.79 -11.23 -29.49
CA ASP A 194 1.84 -10.10 -30.42
C ASP A 194 0.50 -9.35 -30.58
N ASP A 195 -0.46 -9.62 -29.68
CA ASP A 195 -1.80 -9.00 -29.67
C ASP A 195 -1.83 -7.58 -29.07
N GLY A 196 -0.67 -7.01 -28.73
CA GLY A 196 -0.55 -5.70 -28.08
C GLY A 196 -0.78 -5.71 -26.56
N SER A 197 -1.28 -6.81 -26.00
CA SER A 197 -1.49 -6.94 -24.57
C SER A 197 -0.21 -7.23 -23.80
N PHE A 198 0.82 -7.80 -24.47
CA PHE A 198 2.08 -8.21 -23.87
C PHE A 198 3.27 -7.49 -24.54
N LEU A 199 3.74 -6.41 -23.90
CA LEU A 199 4.80 -5.57 -24.47
C LEU A 199 6.20 -6.18 -24.30
N PRO A 200 7.07 -6.08 -25.33
CA PRO A 200 8.43 -6.58 -25.29
C PRO A 200 9.34 -5.76 -24.34
N ALA A 201 10.53 -6.28 -24.07
CA ALA A 201 11.57 -5.47 -23.42
C ALA A 201 12.02 -4.33 -24.34
N ALA A 202 12.37 -3.20 -23.79
CA ALA A 202 12.99 -2.10 -24.55
C ALA A 202 14.25 -2.60 -25.26
N GLY A 203 14.36 -2.30 -26.54
CA GLY A 203 15.43 -2.78 -27.41
C GLY A 203 15.34 -4.25 -27.83
N GLN A 204 14.28 -4.98 -27.50
CA GLN A 204 14.12 -6.38 -27.91
C GLN A 204 13.99 -6.47 -29.44
N GLY A 205 14.70 -7.39 -30.04
CA GLY A 205 14.81 -7.57 -31.50
C GLY A 205 15.90 -6.72 -32.16
N ILE A 206 16.35 -5.63 -31.51
CA ILE A 206 17.39 -4.73 -32.00
C ILE A 206 18.77 -5.30 -31.70
N LEU A 207 19.69 -5.20 -32.68
CA LEU A 207 21.14 -5.37 -32.48
C LEU A 207 21.77 -4.02 -32.23
N ALA A 208 22.65 -3.96 -31.25
CA ALA A 208 23.43 -2.77 -30.92
C ALA A 208 24.93 -3.05 -31.08
N VAL A 209 25.65 -2.06 -31.52
CA VAL A 209 27.12 -2.10 -31.61
C VAL A 209 27.67 -1.02 -30.68
N GLU A 210 28.58 -1.43 -29.80
CA GLU A 210 29.33 -0.58 -28.91
C GLU A 210 30.74 -0.37 -29.49
N TYR A 211 31.25 0.87 -29.42
CA TYR A 211 32.48 1.29 -30.05
C TYR A 211 33.08 2.51 -29.32
N ARG A 212 34.38 2.82 -29.56
CA ARG A 212 35.03 4.02 -28.99
C ARG A 212 34.44 5.31 -29.59
N THR A 213 34.06 6.25 -28.71
CA THR A 213 33.47 7.54 -29.08
C THR A 213 34.32 8.30 -30.10
N GLY A 214 33.71 8.80 -31.16
CA GLY A 214 34.37 9.51 -32.24
C GLY A 214 35.00 8.64 -33.31
N GLU A 215 35.05 7.33 -33.09
CA GLU A 215 35.53 6.37 -34.09
C GLU A 215 34.34 5.76 -34.88
N LEU A 216 34.66 5.22 -36.06
CA LEU A 216 33.75 4.39 -36.88
C LEU A 216 32.47 5.07 -37.35
N GLU A 217 32.40 6.39 -37.40
CA GLU A 217 31.22 7.16 -37.85
C GLU A 217 30.66 6.72 -39.23
N LYS A 218 31.57 6.39 -40.16
CA LYS A 218 31.18 5.91 -41.49
C LYS A 218 30.48 4.56 -41.42
N LEU A 219 30.96 3.66 -40.53
CA LEU A 219 30.33 2.36 -40.33
C LEU A 219 28.97 2.49 -39.65
N ARG A 220 28.88 3.35 -38.65
CA ARG A 220 27.62 3.69 -38.00
C ARG A 220 26.57 4.15 -39.01
N LYS A 221 26.91 5.11 -39.87
CA LYS A 221 25.98 5.64 -40.89
C LYS A 221 25.55 4.61 -41.91
N ALA A 222 26.42 3.67 -42.28
CA ALA A 222 26.12 2.62 -43.26
C ALA A 222 25.24 1.52 -42.72
N LEU A 223 25.42 1.13 -41.43
CA LEU A 223 24.66 0.04 -40.78
C LEU A 223 23.42 0.50 -40.04
N CYS A 224 23.34 1.77 -39.64
CA CYS A 224 22.18 2.33 -38.94
C CYS A 224 20.96 2.37 -39.86
N ARG A 225 19.83 1.98 -39.32
CA ARG A 225 18.50 2.18 -39.96
C ARG A 225 17.73 3.20 -39.11
N PRO A 226 17.38 4.36 -39.71
CA PRO A 226 16.80 5.48 -38.96
C PRO A 226 15.61 5.09 -38.06
N GLU A 227 14.69 4.28 -38.54
CA GLU A 227 13.53 3.85 -37.77
C GLU A 227 13.92 2.93 -36.58
N THR A 228 14.91 2.05 -36.78
CA THR A 228 15.42 1.19 -35.69
C THR A 228 16.16 2.01 -34.66
N GLU A 229 16.96 2.99 -35.09
CA GLU A 229 17.67 3.90 -34.15
C GLU A 229 16.71 4.78 -33.37
N ALA A 230 15.69 5.34 -34.01
CA ALA A 230 14.65 6.10 -33.33
C ALA A 230 13.94 5.27 -32.25
N ALA A 231 13.56 4.03 -32.55
CA ALA A 231 12.98 3.11 -31.58
C ALA A 231 13.97 2.78 -30.44
N PHE A 232 15.22 2.53 -30.75
CA PHE A 232 16.26 2.26 -29.77
C PHE A 232 16.47 3.43 -28.80
N LEU A 233 16.56 4.65 -29.31
CA LEU A 233 16.71 5.87 -28.52
C LEU A 233 15.49 6.12 -27.61
N ALA A 234 14.30 6.05 -28.19
CA ALA A 234 13.06 6.25 -27.43
C ALA A 234 12.89 5.24 -26.28
N GLU A 235 13.06 3.96 -26.59
CA GLU A 235 12.87 2.89 -25.61
C GLU A 235 13.93 2.95 -24.49
N ARG A 236 15.18 3.29 -24.80
CA ARG A 236 16.23 3.50 -23.78
C ARG A 236 16.00 4.75 -22.94
N ARG A 237 15.54 5.87 -23.57
CA ARG A 237 15.20 7.11 -22.87
C ARG A 237 14.12 6.87 -21.83
N PHE A 238 13.07 6.14 -22.21
CA PHE A 238 11.98 5.75 -21.31
C PHE A 238 12.49 4.95 -20.10
N LEU A 239 13.29 3.88 -20.34
CA LEU A 239 13.87 3.09 -19.26
C LEU A 239 14.73 3.95 -18.31
N LYS A 240 15.63 4.77 -18.88
CA LYS A 240 16.53 5.62 -18.11
C LYS A 240 15.77 6.60 -17.22
N ALA A 241 14.70 7.21 -17.73
CA ALA A 241 13.89 8.19 -17.00
C ALA A 241 13.10 7.57 -15.82
N LEU A 242 12.81 6.26 -15.89
CA LEU A 242 12.15 5.53 -14.80
C LEU A 242 13.17 4.87 -13.83
N GLY A 243 14.46 5.21 -13.93
CA GLY A 243 15.50 4.61 -13.10
C GLY A 243 15.73 3.12 -13.39
N GLY A 244 15.25 2.65 -14.55
CA GLY A 244 15.18 1.24 -14.89
C GLY A 244 16.53 0.64 -15.29
N SER A 245 16.75 -0.59 -14.83
CA SER A 245 17.74 -1.54 -15.32
C SER A 245 17.04 -2.62 -16.16
N CYS A 246 17.79 -3.58 -16.71
CA CYS A 246 17.24 -4.74 -17.41
C CYS A 246 16.22 -5.56 -16.58
N ASN A 247 16.17 -5.37 -15.26
CA ASN A 247 15.26 -6.02 -14.33
C ASN A 247 14.10 -5.11 -13.87
N ALA A 248 13.97 -3.90 -14.42
CA ALA A 248 12.90 -3.00 -14.03
C ALA A 248 11.50 -3.55 -14.43
N PRO A 249 10.46 -3.28 -13.64
CA PRO A 249 9.10 -3.71 -13.91
C PRO A 249 8.44 -2.83 -14.99
N CYS A 250 9.08 -2.69 -16.13
CA CYS A 250 8.61 -1.86 -17.24
C CYS A 250 8.88 -2.50 -18.60
N ALA A 251 8.08 -2.09 -19.59
CA ALA A 251 8.20 -2.43 -20.98
C ALA A 251 8.01 -1.19 -21.84
N ALA A 252 8.66 -1.15 -22.99
CA ALA A 252 8.50 -0.06 -23.95
C ALA A 252 8.67 -0.59 -25.35
N TYR A 253 7.77 -0.17 -26.25
CA TYR A 253 7.80 -0.54 -27.64
C TYR A 253 7.47 0.66 -28.53
N CYS A 254 8.48 1.17 -29.21
CA CYS A 254 8.35 2.29 -30.16
C CYS A 254 8.33 1.76 -31.58
N ARG A 255 7.37 2.23 -32.38
CA ARG A 255 7.17 1.82 -33.79
C ARG A 255 6.68 3.01 -34.62
N ARG A 256 6.93 2.91 -35.92
CA ARG A 256 6.34 3.80 -36.91
C ARG A 256 5.01 3.24 -37.43
N GLU A 257 3.97 4.06 -37.44
CA GLU A 257 2.67 3.77 -38.03
C GLU A 257 2.32 4.88 -39.05
N GLY A 258 2.58 4.63 -40.31
CA GLY A 258 2.36 5.64 -41.37
C GLY A 258 3.23 6.88 -41.16
N GLN A 259 2.58 8.01 -40.88
CA GLN A 259 3.22 9.31 -40.60
C GLN A 259 3.38 9.61 -39.10
N SER A 260 3.20 8.61 -38.23
CA SER A 260 3.32 8.82 -36.78
C SER A 260 4.40 7.90 -36.19
N LEU A 261 5.05 8.37 -35.14
CA LEU A 261 5.71 7.51 -34.17
C LEU A 261 4.73 7.18 -33.04
N VAL A 262 4.61 5.92 -32.68
CA VAL A 262 3.77 5.43 -31.60
C VAL A 262 4.64 4.69 -30.59
N MET A 263 4.45 4.98 -29.32
CA MET A 263 5.13 4.29 -28.23
C MET A 263 4.11 3.74 -27.25
N SER A 264 4.06 2.42 -27.14
CA SER A 264 3.32 1.71 -26.11
C SER A 264 4.25 1.43 -24.94
N ALA A 265 3.81 1.71 -23.71
CA ALA A 265 4.59 1.59 -22.50
C ALA A 265 3.82 0.87 -21.40
N VAL A 266 4.54 0.13 -20.57
CA VAL A 266 4.06 -0.51 -19.34
C VAL A 266 5.01 -0.15 -18.20
N TYR A 267 4.43 0.20 -17.05
CA TYR A 267 5.18 0.46 -15.82
C TYR A 267 4.41 -0.08 -14.61
N ALA A 268 5.08 -0.80 -13.72
CA ALA A 268 4.50 -1.32 -12.48
C ALA A 268 5.40 -0.98 -11.28
N PRO A 269 5.31 0.24 -10.75
CA PRO A 269 6.19 0.73 -9.69
C PRO A 269 6.16 -0.15 -8.44
N ASP A 270 5.01 -0.65 -8.07
CA ASP A 270 4.75 -1.51 -6.91
C ASP A 270 4.81 -3.01 -7.22
N LYS A 271 5.19 -3.39 -8.43
CA LYS A 271 5.25 -4.78 -8.93
C LYS A 271 3.92 -5.56 -8.88
N LYS A 272 2.81 -4.87 -8.59
CA LYS A 272 1.45 -5.46 -8.48
C LYS A 272 0.47 -4.83 -9.47
N HIS A 273 0.50 -3.51 -9.58
CA HIS A 273 -0.43 -2.76 -10.42
C HIS A 273 0.27 -2.26 -11.67
N MET A 274 -0.19 -2.70 -12.82
CA MET A 274 0.38 -2.39 -14.10
C MET A 274 -0.32 -1.19 -14.73
N ILE A 275 0.45 -0.13 -14.99
CA ILE A 275 0.02 1.06 -15.69
C ILE A 275 0.39 0.89 -17.15
N ARG A 276 -0.56 1.14 -18.07
CA ARG A 276 -0.37 1.10 -19.52
C ARG A 276 -0.58 2.49 -20.10
N ALA A 277 0.32 2.91 -20.99
CA ALA A 277 0.17 4.14 -21.74
C ALA A 277 0.51 3.91 -23.20
N GLU A 278 -0.21 4.56 -24.10
CA GLU A 278 0.17 4.70 -25.50
C GLU A 278 0.18 6.17 -25.86
N VAL A 279 1.30 6.62 -26.40
CA VAL A 279 1.51 8.01 -26.83
C VAL A 279 1.89 8.04 -28.30
N ARG A 280 1.50 9.12 -28.99
CA ARG A 280 1.70 9.31 -30.41
C ARG A 280 2.27 10.69 -30.71
N THR A 281 3.13 10.77 -31.72
CA THR A 281 3.63 12.04 -32.29
C THR A 281 3.52 11.96 -33.81
N GLU A 282 2.88 12.96 -34.42
CA GLU A 282 2.82 13.08 -35.86
C GLU A 282 4.15 13.60 -36.42
N LEU A 283 4.65 12.91 -37.44
CA LEU A 283 5.88 13.25 -38.12
C LEU A 283 5.59 14.27 -39.23
N ALA A 284 6.10 15.48 -39.11
CA ALA A 284 5.88 16.53 -40.11
C ALA A 284 6.84 16.35 -41.30
N GLY A 285 6.35 15.71 -42.40
CA GLY A 285 7.05 15.56 -43.68
C GLY A 285 7.87 14.29 -43.86
N ASP A 286 8.58 14.20 -45.00
CA ASP A 286 9.44 13.06 -45.31
C ASP A 286 10.83 13.23 -44.67
N TYR A 287 11.24 12.27 -43.85
CA TYR A 287 12.51 12.25 -43.10
C TYR A 287 13.68 11.63 -43.90
N SER A 288 13.49 11.38 -45.21
CA SER A 288 14.52 10.70 -46.02
C SER A 288 15.87 11.44 -46.06
N GLY A 289 15.93 12.68 -45.60
CA GLY A 289 17.16 13.50 -45.52
C GLY A 289 17.58 13.97 -44.13
N ASP A 290 16.75 13.81 -43.06
CA ASP A 290 17.03 14.37 -41.72
C ASP A 290 16.72 13.35 -40.60
N ALA A 291 17.59 12.35 -40.45
CA ALA A 291 17.50 11.37 -39.38
C ALA A 291 17.62 11.99 -37.97
N GLY A 292 18.30 13.14 -37.83
CA GLY A 292 18.47 13.84 -36.55
C GLY A 292 17.15 14.32 -35.97
N ARG A 293 16.26 14.83 -36.85
CA ARG A 293 14.92 15.24 -36.43
C ARG A 293 14.06 14.08 -35.99
N LEU A 294 14.12 12.94 -36.69
CA LEU A 294 13.40 11.71 -36.31
C LEU A 294 13.86 11.24 -34.92
N PHE A 295 15.16 11.33 -34.62
CA PHE A 295 15.69 10.93 -33.31
C PHE A 295 15.22 11.85 -32.18
N SER A 296 15.17 13.18 -32.42
CA SER A 296 14.67 14.16 -31.47
C SER A 296 13.17 13.95 -31.16
N GLU A 297 12.36 13.69 -32.20
CA GLU A 297 10.94 13.37 -32.04
C GLU A 297 10.73 12.06 -31.25
N ALA A 298 11.58 11.06 -31.47
CA ALA A 298 11.52 9.80 -30.74
C ALA A 298 11.89 9.97 -29.26
N GLU A 299 12.87 10.78 -28.92
CA GLU A 299 13.23 11.10 -27.53
C GLU A 299 12.11 11.92 -26.85
N GLY A 300 11.52 12.90 -27.53
CA GLY A 300 10.36 13.64 -27.02
C GLY A 300 9.13 12.77 -26.81
N LEU A 301 8.91 11.77 -27.66
CA LEU A 301 7.83 10.78 -27.50
C LEU A 301 8.05 9.92 -26.23
N ALA A 302 9.30 9.55 -25.93
CA ALA A 302 9.63 8.82 -24.72
C ALA A 302 9.34 9.64 -23.45
N GLU A 303 9.60 10.95 -23.47
CA GLU A 303 9.26 11.83 -22.34
C GLU A 303 7.76 11.91 -22.09
N LYS A 304 6.95 12.02 -23.17
CA LYS A 304 5.49 11.96 -23.08
C LYS A 304 5.02 10.62 -22.48
N ALA A 305 5.62 9.50 -22.87
CA ALA A 305 5.29 8.19 -22.32
C ALA A 305 5.63 8.09 -20.82
N VAL A 306 6.77 8.64 -20.39
CA VAL A 306 7.17 8.73 -18.98
C VAL A 306 6.16 9.55 -18.18
N GLU A 307 5.76 10.70 -18.69
CA GLU A 307 4.77 11.56 -18.05
C GLU A 307 3.43 10.83 -17.91
N ALA A 308 2.95 10.17 -18.96
CA ALA A 308 1.69 9.43 -18.95
C ALA A 308 1.69 8.32 -17.87
N VAL A 309 2.73 7.48 -17.79
CA VAL A 309 2.78 6.41 -16.79
C VAL A 309 3.03 6.93 -15.37
N ARG A 310 3.69 8.09 -15.20
CA ARG A 310 3.89 8.72 -13.87
C ARG A 310 2.63 9.38 -13.36
N THR A 311 1.84 10.01 -14.21
CA THR A 311 0.58 10.68 -13.84
C THR A 311 -0.44 9.67 -13.28
N GLU A 312 -0.43 8.45 -13.77
CA GLU A 312 -1.29 7.37 -13.28
C GLU A 312 -0.67 6.55 -12.13
N SER A 313 0.61 6.76 -11.82
CA SER A 313 1.28 6.00 -10.76
C SER A 313 0.93 6.56 -9.38
N HIS A 314 0.56 5.67 -8.47
CA HIS A 314 0.47 6.01 -7.05
C HIS A 314 1.87 5.94 -6.40
N PRO A 315 2.16 6.77 -5.40
CA PRO A 315 3.41 6.68 -4.65
C PRO A 315 3.51 5.31 -3.95
N GLN A 316 4.73 4.77 -3.88
CA GLN A 316 4.99 3.52 -3.15
C GLN A 316 4.98 3.74 -1.62
N VAL A 317 5.34 4.94 -1.19
CA VAL A 317 5.36 5.33 0.23
C VAL A 317 4.65 6.66 0.42
N SER A 318 3.75 6.75 1.42
CA SER A 318 3.18 8.02 1.87
C SER A 318 3.63 8.33 3.30
N LEU A 319 4.29 9.49 3.49
CA LEU A 319 4.62 10.03 4.81
C LEU A 319 3.45 10.88 5.28
N VAL A 320 2.62 10.33 6.18
CA VAL A 320 1.31 10.89 6.55
C VAL A 320 1.33 11.48 7.95
N GLY A 321 0.91 12.74 8.07
CA GLY A 321 0.66 13.38 9.36
C GLY A 321 -0.67 12.90 9.96
N ALA A 322 -0.60 12.33 11.16
CA ALA A 322 -1.74 11.78 11.90
C ALA A 322 -2.49 12.82 12.73
N GLY A 323 -1.99 14.06 12.80
CA GLY A 323 -2.53 15.08 13.68
C GLY A 323 -1.99 14.97 15.13
N PRO A 324 -2.46 15.85 16.05
CA PRO A 324 -1.89 16.04 17.38
C PRO A 324 -2.38 15.03 18.43
N GLY A 325 -3.37 14.19 18.12
CA GLY A 325 -3.97 13.24 19.07
C GLY A 325 -5.44 12.92 18.76
N ASP A 326 -6.27 13.92 18.51
CA ASP A 326 -7.65 13.73 18.04
C ASP A 326 -7.64 13.11 16.62
N ALA A 327 -8.24 11.91 16.47
CA ALA A 327 -8.32 11.21 15.20
C ALA A 327 -9.08 12.01 14.13
N GLY A 328 -10.02 12.87 14.53
CA GLY A 328 -10.78 13.75 13.64
C GLY A 328 -9.93 14.84 12.96
N LEU A 329 -8.70 15.05 13.42
CA LEU A 329 -7.76 16.02 12.84
C LEU A 329 -6.84 15.40 11.78
N VAL A 330 -7.05 14.16 11.38
CA VAL A 330 -6.39 13.60 10.20
C VAL A 330 -6.97 14.24 8.92
N THR A 331 -6.11 14.50 7.94
CA THR A 331 -6.60 15.00 6.65
C THR A 331 -7.36 13.91 5.87
N CYS A 332 -8.34 14.31 5.03
CA CYS A 332 -9.05 13.36 4.16
C CYS A 332 -8.08 12.56 3.27
N LYS A 333 -7.00 13.20 2.78
CA LYS A 333 -5.96 12.53 2.00
C LYS A 333 -5.21 11.50 2.85
N GLY A 334 -4.81 11.86 4.06
CA GLY A 334 -4.14 10.96 5.00
C GLY A 334 -4.98 9.74 5.36
N LEU A 335 -6.28 9.93 5.61
CA LEU A 335 -7.23 8.86 5.85
C LEU A 335 -7.36 7.93 4.64
N GLY A 336 -7.39 8.49 3.43
CA GLY A 336 -7.39 7.73 2.18
C GLY A 336 -6.13 6.86 2.01
N CYS A 337 -4.95 7.37 2.41
CA CYS A 337 -3.69 6.60 2.41
C CYS A 337 -3.77 5.43 3.41
N ILE A 338 -4.22 5.68 4.65
CA ILE A 338 -4.36 4.64 5.69
C ILE A 338 -5.25 3.49 5.21
N ARG A 339 -6.39 3.81 4.57
CA ARG A 339 -7.35 2.82 4.07
C ARG A 339 -6.84 1.95 2.93
N ARG A 340 -5.84 2.42 2.18
CA ARG A 340 -5.26 1.68 1.05
C ARG A 340 -3.97 0.95 1.40
N ALA A 341 -3.33 1.28 2.52
CA ALA A 341 -2.02 0.76 2.90
C ALA A 341 -1.98 -0.77 2.98
N ASP A 342 -0.91 -1.37 2.42
CA ASP A 342 -0.54 -2.77 2.67
C ASP A 342 0.25 -2.88 3.97
N VAL A 343 1.06 -1.85 4.28
CA VAL A 343 1.87 -1.77 5.50
C VAL A 343 1.73 -0.38 6.12
N ILE A 344 1.48 -0.32 7.42
CA ILE A 344 1.47 0.93 8.19
C ILE A 344 2.56 0.87 9.25
N ILE A 345 3.55 1.75 9.15
CA ILE A 345 4.60 1.94 10.17
C ILE A 345 4.23 3.18 10.99
N TYR A 346 3.99 3.02 12.28
CA TYR A 346 3.44 4.09 13.14
C TYR A 346 4.18 4.24 14.46
N ASP A 347 4.07 5.42 15.08
CA ASP A 347 4.70 5.76 16.35
C ASP A 347 3.71 5.86 17.51
N ASN A 348 4.20 6.24 18.71
CA ASN A 348 3.44 6.31 19.95
C ASN A 348 2.50 7.53 20.04
N LEU A 349 2.66 8.52 19.16
CA LEU A 349 1.93 9.81 19.25
C LEU A 349 0.64 9.84 18.45
N ILE A 350 0.33 8.74 17.73
CA ILE A 350 -0.86 8.67 16.91
C ILE A 350 -2.08 8.19 17.71
N SER A 351 -3.28 8.60 17.28
CA SER A 351 -4.51 8.04 17.80
C SER A 351 -4.68 6.59 17.34
N GLY A 352 -4.95 5.69 18.30
CA GLY A 352 -5.23 4.28 18.01
C GLY A 352 -6.46 4.08 17.11
N SER A 353 -7.39 5.02 17.08
CA SER A 353 -8.57 4.98 16.19
C SER A 353 -8.19 5.01 14.72
N LEU A 354 -7.11 5.69 14.33
CA LEU A 354 -6.67 5.74 12.93
C LEU A 354 -6.27 4.36 12.39
N LEU A 355 -5.70 3.50 13.24
CA LEU A 355 -5.34 2.13 12.84
C LEU A 355 -6.58 1.24 12.60
N ASN A 356 -7.74 1.62 13.12
CA ASN A 356 -9.00 0.92 12.88
C ASN A 356 -9.52 1.14 11.45
N GLU A 357 -9.04 2.16 10.76
CA GLU A 357 -9.38 2.46 9.38
C GLU A 357 -8.52 1.65 8.36
N ALA A 358 -7.42 1.03 8.82
CA ALA A 358 -6.56 0.20 7.96
C ALA A 358 -7.30 -1.04 7.46
N ARG A 359 -6.89 -1.57 6.31
CA ARG A 359 -7.38 -2.84 5.78
C ARG A 359 -7.15 -3.98 6.77
N LEU A 360 -7.99 -5.02 6.73
CA LEU A 360 -7.87 -6.19 7.62
C LEU A 360 -6.60 -7.02 7.37
N ASP A 361 -6.11 -7.01 6.15
CA ASP A 361 -4.89 -7.67 5.70
C ASP A 361 -3.65 -6.79 5.80
N ALA A 362 -3.80 -5.50 6.13
CA ALA A 362 -2.68 -4.59 6.30
C ALA A 362 -1.76 -5.02 7.46
N LYS A 363 -0.46 -5.00 7.22
CA LYS A 363 0.57 -5.23 8.24
C LYS A 363 0.75 -3.96 9.08
N LEU A 364 0.58 -4.07 10.40
CA LEU A 364 0.78 -2.97 11.34
C LEU A 364 2.14 -3.14 12.02
N VAL A 365 3.04 -2.15 11.87
CA VAL A 365 4.40 -2.16 12.42
C VAL A 365 4.57 -0.99 13.39
N TYR A 366 4.74 -1.29 14.66
CA TYR A 366 4.98 -0.27 15.68
C TYR A 366 6.45 0.14 15.75
N GLY A 367 6.75 1.40 15.44
CA GLY A 367 8.10 1.99 15.45
C GLY A 367 8.49 2.69 16.77
N GLY A 368 7.59 2.73 17.77
CA GLY A 368 7.84 3.37 19.06
C GLY A 368 8.54 2.49 20.10
N LYS A 369 8.65 2.97 21.35
CA LYS A 369 9.21 2.20 22.46
C LYS A 369 8.40 0.95 22.77
N ARG A 370 9.03 -0.22 22.74
CA ARG A 370 8.47 -1.45 23.32
C ARG A 370 8.79 -1.53 24.81
N SER A 371 7.85 -2.05 25.61
CA SER A 371 8.11 -2.31 27.05
C SER A 371 9.30 -3.26 27.18
N GLY A 372 10.39 -2.78 27.78
CA GLY A 372 11.62 -3.55 27.97
C GLY A 372 12.62 -3.57 26.82
N ALA A 373 12.38 -2.84 25.70
CA ALA A 373 13.29 -2.74 24.56
C ALA A 373 13.56 -1.28 24.18
N HIS A 374 14.72 -1.00 23.56
CA HIS A 374 15.08 0.31 23.03
C HIS A 374 14.12 0.73 21.91
N HIS A 375 13.99 2.06 21.67
CA HIS A 375 13.40 2.60 20.47
C HIS A 375 14.00 1.92 19.23
N LEU A 376 13.18 1.65 18.20
CA LEU A 376 13.76 1.42 16.89
C LEU A 376 14.53 2.69 16.51
N PRO A 377 15.85 2.60 16.21
CA PRO A 377 16.60 3.74 15.70
C PRO A 377 15.95 4.29 14.43
N GLN A 378 16.10 5.60 14.18
CA GLN A 378 15.53 6.20 12.96
C GLN A 378 16.01 5.49 11.69
N GLU A 379 17.27 5.08 11.66
CA GLU A 379 17.87 4.31 10.57
C GLU A 379 17.14 2.99 10.31
N GLU A 380 16.69 2.31 11.35
CA GLU A 380 15.94 1.06 11.22
C GLU A 380 14.51 1.30 10.71
N ILE A 381 13.87 2.40 11.10
CA ILE A 381 12.58 2.81 10.55
C ILE A 381 12.72 3.12 9.05
N SER A 382 13.75 3.87 8.66
CA SER A 382 14.03 4.20 7.26
C SER A 382 14.32 2.94 6.44
N ARG A 383 15.09 1.99 7.01
CA ARG A 383 15.36 0.69 6.38
C ARG A 383 14.08 -0.11 6.16
N LEU A 384 13.18 -0.18 7.16
CA LEU A 384 11.91 -0.89 7.04
C LEU A 384 11.01 -0.27 5.96
N LEU A 385 10.97 1.07 5.84
CA LEU A 385 10.24 1.75 4.76
C LEU A 385 10.74 1.31 3.40
N VAL A 386 12.07 1.26 3.22
CA VAL A 386 12.72 0.82 1.98
C VAL A 386 12.43 -0.66 1.69
N GLU A 387 12.63 -1.55 2.68
CA GLU A 387 12.43 -2.99 2.53
C GLU A 387 10.99 -3.32 2.12
N GLU A 388 10.00 -2.75 2.79
CA GLU A 388 8.58 -2.99 2.49
C GLU A 388 8.17 -2.42 1.13
N ALA A 389 8.67 -1.24 0.75
CA ALA A 389 8.40 -0.67 -0.56
C ALA A 389 9.05 -1.51 -1.69
N LEU A 390 10.31 -1.96 -1.53
CA LEU A 390 10.98 -2.84 -2.48
C LEU A 390 10.32 -4.22 -2.59
N ALA A 391 9.65 -4.67 -1.53
CA ALA A 391 8.81 -5.88 -1.57
C ALA A 391 7.52 -5.69 -2.38
N GLY A 392 7.23 -4.47 -2.88
CA GLY A 392 6.06 -4.14 -3.67
C GLY A 392 4.82 -3.79 -2.83
N ASN A 393 4.99 -3.45 -1.55
CA ASN A 393 3.91 -2.99 -0.70
C ASN A 393 3.70 -1.47 -0.83
N TYR A 394 2.44 -1.03 -0.78
CA TYR A 394 2.13 0.39 -0.54
C TYR A 394 2.28 0.67 0.96
N VAL A 395 3.27 1.47 1.32
CA VAL A 395 3.66 1.72 2.70
C VAL A 395 3.17 3.09 3.16
N VAL A 396 2.49 3.14 4.29
CA VAL A 396 2.15 4.40 4.98
C VAL A 396 3.01 4.53 6.24
N ARG A 397 3.83 5.58 6.28
CA ARG A 397 4.49 6.03 7.49
C ARG A 397 3.59 7.03 8.21
N LEU A 398 2.93 6.61 9.29
CA LEU A 398 2.00 7.44 10.05
C LEU A 398 2.72 8.10 11.23
N LYS A 399 2.80 9.43 11.23
CA LYS A 399 3.59 10.25 12.16
C LYS A 399 2.69 11.19 12.95
N GLY A 400 2.90 11.31 14.27
CA GLY A 400 2.19 12.29 15.09
C GLY A 400 2.43 13.73 14.61
N GLY A 401 1.38 14.55 14.57
CA GLY A 401 1.43 15.92 14.08
C GLY A 401 1.60 15.98 12.57
N ASP A 402 2.61 16.75 12.11
CA ASP A 402 3.01 16.90 10.72
C ASP A 402 4.36 16.23 10.48
N PRO A 403 4.56 15.52 9.34
CA PRO A 403 5.81 14.79 9.06
C PRO A 403 7.06 15.68 9.02
N LEU A 404 6.92 16.94 8.61
CA LEU A 404 8.05 17.86 8.41
C LEU A 404 8.24 18.89 9.55
N VAL A 405 7.28 18.98 10.49
CA VAL A 405 7.42 19.86 11.66
C VAL A 405 8.07 19.08 12.81
N PHE A 406 9.39 19.07 12.89
CA PHE A 406 10.22 18.30 13.82
C PHE A 406 9.94 16.78 13.82
N GLY A 407 9.33 16.29 12.77
CA GLY A 407 8.94 14.88 12.61
C GLY A 407 10.00 14.00 11.95
N ARG A 408 11.16 14.54 11.50
CA ARG A 408 12.22 13.84 10.78
C ARG A 408 11.76 13.21 9.44
N GLY A 409 10.63 13.64 8.89
CA GLY A 409 10.09 13.14 7.63
C GLY A 409 11.01 13.41 6.43
N SER A 410 11.82 14.49 6.48
CA SER A 410 12.83 14.79 5.45
C SER A 410 13.94 13.74 5.38
N GLU A 411 14.37 13.18 6.51
CA GLU A 411 15.39 12.12 6.57
C GLU A 411 14.83 10.83 5.94
N GLU A 412 13.57 10.48 6.27
CA GLU A 412 12.86 9.33 5.68
C GLU A 412 12.68 9.51 4.16
N ALA A 413 12.27 10.69 3.71
CA ALA A 413 12.10 11.02 2.29
C ALA A 413 13.42 10.94 1.50
N MET A 414 14.51 11.50 2.03
CA MET A 414 15.83 11.42 1.40
C MET A 414 16.33 9.97 1.27
N GLU A 415 16.02 9.12 2.25
CA GLU A 415 16.43 7.71 2.17
C GLU A 415 15.63 6.95 1.11
N LEU A 416 14.34 7.22 0.97
CA LEU A 416 13.50 6.68 -0.11
C LEU A 416 14.02 7.11 -1.49
N GLU A 417 14.39 8.39 -1.63
CA GLU A 417 14.93 8.94 -2.87
C GLU A 417 16.26 8.29 -3.26
N ARG A 418 17.18 8.04 -2.32
CA ARG A 418 18.45 7.33 -2.56
C ARG A 418 18.22 5.92 -3.14
N HIS A 419 17.10 5.28 -2.78
CA HIS A 419 16.74 3.95 -3.27
C HIS A 419 15.81 3.97 -4.50
N GLY A 420 15.53 5.17 -5.07
CA GLY A 420 14.66 5.34 -6.23
C GLY A 420 13.18 4.98 -5.98
N ILE A 421 12.74 5.04 -4.72
CA ILE A 421 11.38 4.73 -4.30
C ILE A 421 10.53 6.00 -4.42
N SER A 422 9.40 5.91 -5.13
CA SER A 422 8.45 7.02 -5.24
C SER A 422 7.72 7.25 -3.92
N TYR A 423 7.65 8.51 -3.50
CA TYR A 423 6.97 8.86 -2.25
C TYR A 423 6.14 10.15 -2.40
N GLU A 424 5.21 10.32 -1.47
CA GLU A 424 4.52 11.59 -1.25
C GLU A 424 4.55 11.98 0.22
N ILE A 425 4.44 13.27 0.48
CA ILE A 425 4.27 13.80 1.83
C ILE A 425 2.85 14.35 1.94
N VAL A 426 2.11 13.81 2.92
CA VAL A 426 0.75 14.25 3.25
C VAL A 426 0.82 15.03 4.54
N PRO A 427 0.74 16.38 4.51
CA PRO A 427 0.77 17.21 5.69
C PRO A 427 -0.28 16.81 6.72
N GLY A 428 0.02 17.01 7.98
CA GLY A 428 -0.88 16.81 9.10
C GLY A 428 -1.10 18.08 9.91
N VAL A 429 -2.13 18.07 10.74
CA VAL A 429 -2.39 19.17 11.66
C VAL A 429 -1.30 19.18 12.74
N SER A 430 -0.45 20.21 12.75
CA SER A 430 0.66 20.32 13.71
C SER A 430 0.17 20.65 15.12
N SER A 431 0.76 20.01 16.13
CA SER A 431 0.52 20.32 17.53
C SER A 431 0.88 21.77 17.91
N SER A 432 1.75 22.42 17.13
CA SER A 432 2.22 23.79 17.42
C SER A 432 1.11 24.85 17.46
N TYR A 433 0.03 24.63 16.71
CA TYR A 433 -1.12 25.54 16.68
C TYR A 433 -2.44 24.87 17.11
N SER A 434 -2.58 23.58 16.90
CA SER A 434 -3.81 22.87 17.23
C SER A 434 -3.97 22.61 18.72
N VAL A 435 -2.88 22.29 19.43
CA VAL A 435 -2.91 22.08 20.88
C VAL A 435 -3.23 23.38 21.62
N PRO A 436 -2.61 24.55 21.31
CA PRO A 436 -3.07 25.84 21.85
C PRO A 436 -4.55 26.09 21.55
N ALA A 437 -5.02 25.88 20.34
CA ALA A 437 -6.43 26.09 19.98
C ALA A 437 -7.40 25.26 20.83
N TYR A 438 -7.07 23.98 21.12
CA TYR A 438 -7.84 23.13 22.03
C TYR A 438 -7.72 23.56 23.49
N ALA A 439 -6.68 24.28 23.85
CA ALA A 439 -6.54 24.89 25.17
C ALA A 439 -7.20 26.28 25.28
N GLY A 440 -7.84 26.78 24.21
CA GLY A 440 -8.46 28.10 24.15
C GLY A 440 -7.45 29.22 23.94
N ILE A 441 -6.26 28.92 23.43
CA ILE A 441 -5.17 29.88 23.23
C ILE A 441 -4.95 30.10 21.73
N PRO A 442 -5.25 31.30 21.19
CA PRO A 442 -4.93 31.60 19.80
C PRO A 442 -3.41 31.89 19.69
N VAL A 443 -2.73 31.21 18.75
CA VAL A 443 -1.29 31.49 18.52
C VAL A 443 -1.05 32.83 17.82
N THR A 444 -2.07 33.37 17.15
CA THR A 444 -2.09 34.74 16.61
C THR A 444 -3.44 35.40 16.93
N GLU A 445 -3.44 36.69 17.26
CA GLU A 445 -4.64 37.48 17.53
C GLU A 445 -4.41 38.93 17.11
N ARG A 446 -5.39 39.51 16.40
CA ARG A 446 -5.29 40.89 15.92
C ARG A 446 -5.11 41.86 17.07
N GLY A 447 -4.04 42.69 17.04
CA GLY A 447 -3.69 43.64 18.05
C GLY A 447 -3.00 43.04 19.29
N VAL A 448 -2.74 41.72 19.34
CA VAL A 448 -2.05 41.03 20.43
C VAL A 448 -0.79 40.35 19.91
N ALA A 449 -0.89 39.48 18.91
CA ALA A 449 0.23 38.74 18.35
C ALA A 449 0.08 38.61 16.81
N SER A 450 0.94 39.30 16.06
CA SER A 450 0.94 39.33 14.60
C SER A 450 1.77 38.21 13.97
N SER A 451 2.56 37.50 14.78
CA SER A 451 3.39 36.35 14.35
C SER A 451 3.40 35.26 15.42
N PHE A 452 3.75 34.05 15.02
CA PHE A 452 4.12 33.00 15.98
C PHE A 452 5.33 32.22 15.44
N HIS A 453 6.17 31.75 16.36
CA HIS A 453 7.42 31.06 16.07
C HIS A 453 7.36 29.67 16.65
N VAL A 454 7.62 28.66 15.81
CA VAL A 454 7.64 27.24 16.21
C VAL A 454 9.08 26.81 16.42
N ILE A 455 9.40 26.44 17.66
CA ILE A 455 10.77 26.24 18.11
C ILE A 455 10.89 24.85 18.73
N THR A 456 12.01 24.16 18.48
CA THR A 456 12.31 22.93 19.24
C THR A 456 12.91 23.28 20.59
N GLY A 457 12.33 22.78 21.66
CA GLY A 457 12.88 22.93 23.01
C GLY A 457 14.01 21.93 23.32
N HIS A 458 14.31 21.00 22.40
CA HIS A 458 15.36 20.01 22.55
C HIS A 458 16.28 20.02 21.33
N GLU A 459 17.48 20.57 21.49
CA GLU A 459 18.55 20.43 20.50
C GLU A 459 19.33 19.12 20.77
N GLY A 460 19.64 18.35 19.70
CA GLY A 460 20.34 17.07 19.82
C GLY A 460 21.68 17.20 20.57
N ALA A 461 21.98 16.21 21.38
CA ALA A 461 23.26 16.09 22.06
C ALA A 461 24.40 16.01 21.03
N GLY A 462 25.37 16.96 21.10
CA GLY A 462 26.56 16.97 20.23
C GLY A 462 26.76 18.20 19.36
N LYS A 463 25.89 19.23 19.44
CA LYS A 463 26.18 20.52 18.80
C LYS A 463 27.08 21.38 19.68
N GLU A 464 28.28 21.75 19.19
CA GLU A 464 29.21 22.64 19.86
C GLU A 464 28.67 24.09 20.04
N HIS A 465 27.66 24.48 19.24
CA HIS A 465 27.00 25.77 19.34
C HIS A 465 25.48 25.62 19.43
N GLN A 466 24.85 26.36 20.37
CA GLN A 466 23.41 26.50 20.44
C GLN A 466 22.92 27.22 19.17
N ALA A 467 22.01 26.59 18.42
CA ALA A 467 21.46 27.21 17.20
C ALA A 467 20.41 28.28 17.51
N LEU A 468 19.86 28.28 18.75
CA LEU A 468 18.84 29.24 19.20
C LEU A 468 19.48 30.44 19.94
N ASP A 469 19.27 31.62 19.39
CA ASP A 469 19.61 32.87 20.06
C ASP A 469 18.44 33.36 20.93
N PHE A 470 18.51 33.10 22.24
CA PHE A 470 17.47 33.48 23.17
C PHE A 470 17.39 35.01 23.40
N HIS A 471 18.43 35.79 23.08
CA HIS A 471 18.35 37.25 23.11
C HIS A 471 17.48 37.79 21.98
N VAL A 472 17.52 37.16 20.79
CA VAL A 472 16.62 37.48 19.68
C VAL A 472 15.20 37.06 20.04
N LEU A 473 15.01 35.79 20.49
CA LEU A 473 13.69 35.26 20.87
C LEU A 473 13.01 36.07 21.99
N ALA A 474 13.78 36.58 22.97
CA ALA A 474 13.23 37.38 24.04
C ALA A 474 12.65 38.73 23.56
N ARG A 475 13.13 39.27 22.44
CA ARG A 475 12.66 40.54 21.83
C ARG A 475 11.46 40.37 20.93
N GLU A 476 11.15 39.13 20.55
CA GLU A 476 10.00 38.85 19.70
C GLU A 476 8.68 39.17 20.40
N GLU A 477 7.85 40.01 19.75
CA GLU A 477 6.51 40.38 20.28
C GLU A 477 5.46 39.32 19.95
N GLY A 478 5.77 38.41 19.00
CA GLY A 478 4.92 37.30 18.60
C GLY A 478 4.86 36.17 19.64
N THR A 479 4.02 35.20 19.41
CA THR A 479 3.88 34.03 20.29
C THR A 479 5.02 33.04 20.01
N LEU A 480 5.73 32.58 21.05
CA LEU A 480 6.73 31.53 20.96
C LEU A 480 6.12 30.20 21.38
N VAL A 481 6.19 29.20 20.51
CA VAL A 481 5.65 27.85 20.75
C VAL A 481 6.81 26.86 20.74
N PHE A 482 7.16 26.32 21.92
CA PHE A 482 8.22 25.35 22.06
C PHE A 482 7.63 23.91 22.03
N LEU A 483 7.99 23.15 21.00
CA LEU A 483 7.74 21.73 20.95
C LEU A 483 8.89 20.98 21.66
N MET A 484 8.57 19.84 22.30
CA MET A 484 9.55 19.04 23.08
C MET A 484 10.28 19.86 24.16
N GLY A 485 9.68 20.99 24.63
CA GLY A 485 10.31 21.95 25.55
C GLY A 485 10.18 21.63 27.03
N LEU A 486 9.29 20.71 27.45
CA LEU A 486 8.98 20.52 28.89
C LEU A 486 10.21 20.15 29.72
N GLY A 487 11.05 19.23 29.24
CA GLY A 487 12.27 18.84 29.97
C GLY A 487 13.31 19.98 30.11
N ASN A 488 13.25 20.97 29.25
CA ASN A 488 14.12 22.13 29.23
C ASN A 488 13.42 23.42 29.66
N LEU A 489 12.19 23.33 30.21
CA LEU A 489 11.39 24.49 30.62
C LEU A 489 12.14 25.44 31.57
N PRO A 490 12.88 24.96 32.61
CA PRO A 490 13.65 25.86 33.48
C PRO A 490 14.71 26.65 32.72
N ARG A 491 15.40 26.02 31.76
CA ARG A 491 16.40 26.69 30.92
C ARG A 491 15.77 27.68 29.95
N ILE A 492 14.66 27.31 29.33
CA ILE A 492 13.92 28.15 28.37
C ILE A 492 13.47 29.43 29.09
N ALA A 493 12.82 29.30 30.25
CA ALA A 493 12.36 30.45 31.06
C ALA A 493 13.53 31.34 31.49
N ALA A 494 14.57 30.78 32.08
CA ALA A 494 15.76 31.53 32.51
C ALA A 494 16.45 32.27 31.35
N SER A 495 16.57 31.64 30.19
CA SER A 495 17.21 32.23 29.01
C SER A 495 16.39 33.37 28.40
N LEU A 496 15.05 33.25 28.35
CA LEU A 496 14.17 34.33 27.91
C LEU A 496 14.22 35.54 28.86
N LEU A 497 14.20 35.27 30.15
CA LEU A 497 14.36 36.35 31.19
C LEU A 497 15.71 37.07 31.07
N ALA A 498 16.80 36.30 30.96
CA ALA A 498 18.15 36.83 30.75
C ALA A 498 18.28 37.62 29.43
N GLY A 499 17.52 37.23 28.39
CA GLY A 499 17.43 37.92 27.11
C GLY A 499 16.62 39.22 27.16
N GLY A 500 15.94 39.52 28.28
CA GLY A 500 15.18 40.76 28.51
C GLY A 500 13.67 40.64 28.30
N LYS A 501 13.10 39.42 28.17
CA LYS A 501 11.65 39.22 28.15
C LYS A 501 11.06 39.49 29.54
N GLY A 502 9.95 40.23 29.60
CA GLY A 502 9.31 40.59 30.88
C GLY A 502 8.92 39.38 31.69
N GLY A 503 9.20 39.40 33.03
CA GLY A 503 8.85 38.29 33.94
C GLY A 503 7.35 38.00 34.01
N SER A 504 6.51 39.01 33.85
CA SER A 504 5.06 38.92 33.81
C SER A 504 4.48 38.42 32.46
N THR A 505 5.33 38.11 31.47
CA THR A 505 4.86 37.57 30.18
C THR A 505 4.08 36.27 30.39
N PRO A 506 2.84 36.15 29.90
CA PRO A 506 2.05 34.93 30.04
C PRO A 506 2.71 33.71 29.38
N VAL A 507 2.63 32.57 30.08
CA VAL A 507 3.13 31.29 29.62
C VAL A 507 2.09 30.19 29.89
N ALA A 508 1.80 29.38 28.89
CA ALA A 508 0.98 28.19 29.05
C ALA A 508 1.78 26.91 28.76
N VAL A 509 1.63 25.91 29.62
CA VAL A 509 2.15 24.56 29.40
C VAL A 509 0.98 23.62 29.24
N ILE A 510 0.89 22.94 28.09
CA ILE A 510 -0.26 22.10 27.70
C ILE A 510 0.23 20.68 27.47
N GLN A 511 -0.23 19.73 28.31
CA GLN A 511 0.04 18.31 28.24
C GLN A 511 -1.03 17.61 27.42
N GLN A 512 -0.62 16.63 26.59
CA GLN A 512 -1.50 15.71 25.86
C GLN A 512 -2.69 16.43 25.19
N GLY A 513 -2.39 17.56 24.54
CA GLY A 513 -3.41 18.39 23.89
C GLY A 513 -4.26 17.59 22.91
N THR A 514 -5.51 18.01 22.75
CA THR A 514 -6.54 17.42 21.90
C THR A 514 -7.06 16.03 22.35
N THR A 515 -6.65 15.57 23.54
CA THR A 515 -7.09 14.30 24.12
C THR A 515 -7.89 14.49 25.41
N ALA A 516 -8.58 13.44 25.90
CA ALA A 516 -9.26 13.49 27.20
C ALA A 516 -8.29 13.72 28.38
N ARG A 517 -7.03 13.54 28.17
CA ARG A 517 -5.97 13.72 29.17
C ARG A 517 -5.30 15.10 29.07
N GLN A 518 -5.86 16.01 28.26
CA GLN A 518 -5.36 17.36 28.17
C GLN A 518 -5.40 18.04 29.54
N LYS A 519 -4.22 18.57 29.95
CA LYS A 519 -4.07 19.43 31.12
C LYS A 519 -3.35 20.69 30.70
N LYS A 520 -3.74 21.82 31.23
CA LYS A 520 -3.05 23.08 31.04
C LYS A 520 -2.68 23.73 32.35
N VAL A 521 -1.53 24.40 32.38
CA VAL A 521 -1.08 25.30 33.42
C VAL A 521 -0.75 26.63 32.76
N VAL A 522 -1.34 27.69 33.25
CA VAL A 522 -1.07 29.06 32.77
C VAL A 522 -0.56 29.90 33.94
N SER A 523 0.55 30.59 33.73
CA SER A 523 1.19 31.46 34.70
C SER A 523 2.00 32.51 33.96
N ASP A 524 2.85 33.22 34.62
CA ASP A 524 3.84 34.11 34.02
C ASP A 524 5.21 33.42 33.87
N LEU A 525 6.13 34.08 33.18
CA LEU A 525 7.45 33.53 32.87
C LEU A 525 8.33 33.27 34.10
N GLU A 526 8.12 34.02 35.18
CA GLU A 526 8.86 33.85 36.46
C GLU A 526 8.40 32.61 37.23
N HIS A 527 7.10 32.33 37.24
CA HIS A 527 6.49 31.30 38.08
C HIS A 527 6.18 29.99 37.35
N ILE A 528 6.11 29.98 36.04
CA ILE A 528 5.66 28.81 35.22
C ILE A 528 6.37 27.50 35.57
N VAL A 529 7.66 27.55 35.89
CA VAL A 529 8.45 26.34 36.24
C VAL A 529 7.93 25.71 37.52
N ALA A 530 7.69 26.52 38.54
CA ALA A 530 7.17 26.08 39.84
C ALA A 530 5.76 25.51 39.71
N GLU A 531 4.88 26.25 39.04
CA GLU A 531 3.48 25.83 38.80
C GLU A 531 3.37 24.56 37.99
N THR A 532 4.20 24.39 36.95
CA THR A 532 4.26 23.18 36.15
C THR A 532 4.66 21.94 36.97
N ASN A 533 5.66 22.09 37.87
CA ASN A 533 6.10 21.04 38.77
C ASN A 533 5.01 20.66 39.79
N LEU A 534 4.34 21.62 40.38
CA LEU A 534 3.25 21.41 41.32
C LEU A 534 2.07 20.70 40.69
N SER A 535 1.74 21.03 39.44
CA SER A 535 0.62 20.44 38.69
C SER A 535 0.90 19.07 38.16
N GLY A 536 2.14 18.55 38.25
CA GLY A 536 2.53 17.21 37.82
C GLY A 536 2.41 16.99 36.29
N ILE A 537 2.59 18.04 35.51
CA ILE A 537 2.59 17.96 34.02
C ILE A 537 3.71 17.02 33.53
N ARG A 538 3.42 16.20 32.54
CA ARG A 538 4.35 15.21 31.97
C ARG A 538 4.36 15.28 30.43
N PRO A 539 5.45 14.82 29.78
CA PRO A 539 5.45 14.67 28.32
C PRO A 539 4.39 13.66 27.83
N PRO A 540 3.86 13.87 26.61
CA PRO A 540 4.14 14.95 25.68
C PRO A 540 3.45 16.25 26.09
N ALA A 541 4.18 17.39 26.04
CA ALA A 541 3.65 18.71 26.34
C ALA A 541 4.31 19.77 25.44
N ILE A 542 3.59 20.87 25.22
CA ILE A 542 4.09 22.05 24.53
C ILE A 542 4.11 23.27 25.49
N VAL A 543 4.97 24.22 25.18
CA VAL A 543 5.08 25.47 25.94
C VAL A 543 4.77 26.65 25.01
N VAL A 544 3.86 27.53 25.42
CA VAL A 544 3.41 28.70 24.67
C VAL A 544 3.76 29.95 25.49
N VAL A 545 4.55 30.85 24.95
CA VAL A 545 5.01 32.07 25.63
C VAL A 545 4.57 33.29 24.84
N GLY A 546 3.95 34.24 25.48
CA GLY A 546 3.52 35.52 24.89
C GLY A 546 2.13 35.92 25.33
N GLU A 547 1.71 37.16 25.01
CA GLU A 547 0.44 37.75 25.44
C GLU A 547 -0.80 36.91 25.08
N ALA A 548 -0.71 36.16 23.95
CA ALA A 548 -1.78 35.25 23.50
C ALA A 548 -2.04 34.13 24.51
N ALA A 549 -1.04 33.68 25.28
CA ALA A 549 -1.19 32.61 26.27
C ALA A 549 -2.12 33.04 27.44
N GLY A 550 -2.30 34.32 27.68
CA GLY A 550 -3.23 34.84 28.69
C GLY A 550 -4.70 34.88 28.27
N ARG A 551 -5.04 34.41 27.07
CA ARG A 551 -6.41 34.44 26.52
C ARG A 551 -7.23 33.17 26.77
N GLU A 552 -6.72 32.19 27.49
CA GLU A 552 -7.32 30.84 27.65
C GLU A 552 -8.73 30.88 28.27
N HIS A 553 -9.06 31.87 29.09
CA HIS A 553 -10.39 31.99 29.69
C HIS A 553 -11.46 32.50 28.72
N SER A 554 -11.05 33.23 27.69
CA SER A 554 -11.95 33.84 26.71
C SER A 554 -12.44 32.86 25.67
N LEU A 555 -11.66 31.82 25.33
CA LEU A 555 -11.90 30.90 24.24
C LEU A 555 -11.96 29.44 24.71
N ASP A 556 -12.19 29.17 25.98
CA ASP A 556 -12.24 27.83 26.56
C ASP A 556 -13.49 27.07 26.06
N TRP A 557 -13.41 26.39 24.96
CA TRP A 557 -14.49 25.65 24.30
C TRP A 557 -14.39 24.13 24.47
N TYR A 558 -13.14 23.63 24.59
CA TYR A 558 -12.86 22.18 24.68
C TYR A 558 -13.05 21.71 26.13
N GLY A 559 -13.55 20.47 26.30
CA GLY A 559 -13.74 19.91 27.66
C GLY A 559 -15.04 20.29 28.36
N ARG A 560 -16.01 20.88 27.66
CA ARG A 560 -17.32 21.29 28.24
C ARG A 560 -18.43 20.23 28.12
N GLY A 561 -18.20 19.17 27.37
CA GLY A 561 -19.19 18.10 27.16
C GLY A 561 -19.46 17.26 28.42
N PRO A 562 -20.61 16.59 28.51
CA PRO A 562 -20.95 15.72 29.64
C PRO A 562 -20.02 14.51 29.79
N LEU A 563 -19.22 14.14 28.76
CA LEU A 563 -18.19 13.10 28.78
C LEU A 563 -16.77 13.67 28.59
N ALA A 564 -16.60 14.97 28.76
CA ALA A 564 -15.28 15.61 28.72
C ALA A 564 -14.33 15.00 29.76
N GLY A 565 -13.08 14.78 29.35
CA GLY A 565 -12.06 14.14 30.18
C GLY A 565 -12.22 12.62 30.33
N ILE A 566 -13.19 12.00 29.64
CA ILE A 566 -13.44 10.56 29.67
C ILE A 566 -12.89 9.93 28.39
N ARG A 567 -12.10 8.88 28.56
CA ARG A 567 -11.56 8.05 27.46
C ARG A 567 -12.28 6.72 27.41
N ILE A 568 -12.87 6.39 26.27
CA ILE A 568 -13.71 5.22 26.06
C ILE A 568 -13.11 4.34 24.95
N LEU A 569 -12.76 3.11 25.29
CA LEU A 569 -12.38 2.08 24.31
C LEU A 569 -13.63 1.45 23.73
N LEU A 570 -13.82 1.62 22.43
CA LEU A 570 -14.97 1.08 21.68
C LEU A 570 -14.60 -0.27 21.06
N THR A 571 -15.36 -1.33 21.41
CA THR A 571 -15.11 -2.67 20.86
C THR A 571 -16.37 -3.24 20.18
N GLY A 572 -16.13 -4.16 19.23
CA GLY A 572 -17.16 -4.77 18.39
C GLY A 572 -16.65 -4.95 16.96
N THR A 573 -17.54 -5.03 15.99
CA THR A 573 -17.20 -4.90 14.57
C THR A 573 -16.95 -3.43 14.22
N ARG A 574 -16.29 -3.15 13.09
CA ARG A 574 -16.05 -1.75 12.63
C ARG A 574 -17.33 -0.92 12.53
N ALA A 575 -18.43 -1.53 12.04
CA ALA A 575 -19.70 -0.85 11.94
C ALA A 575 -20.24 -0.45 13.32
N MET A 576 -20.23 -1.40 14.27
CA MET A 576 -20.69 -1.14 15.64
C MET A 576 -19.82 -0.09 16.36
N VAL A 577 -18.53 -0.10 16.14
CA VAL A 577 -17.61 0.88 16.72
C VAL A 577 -17.92 2.28 16.18
N ARG A 578 -18.14 2.43 14.87
CA ARG A 578 -18.52 3.71 14.25
C ARG A 578 -19.85 4.26 14.77
N GLU A 579 -20.87 3.40 14.93
CA GLU A 579 -22.16 3.80 15.52
C GLU A 579 -21.97 4.35 16.95
N GLN A 580 -21.16 3.69 17.77
CA GLN A 580 -20.86 4.15 19.13
C GLN A 580 -20.12 5.48 19.14
N GLU A 581 -19.14 5.64 18.24
CA GLU A 581 -18.35 6.87 18.11
C GLU A 581 -19.25 8.07 17.76
N GLN A 582 -20.21 7.89 16.85
CA GLN A 582 -21.16 8.93 16.43
C GLN A 582 -22.02 9.47 17.59
N VAL A 583 -22.29 8.67 18.62
CA VAL A 583 -23.14 9.08 19.75
C VAL A 583 -22.33 9.50 21.00
N LEU A 584 -21.08 9.08 21.13
CA LEU A 584 -20.24 9.35 22.30
C LEU A 584 -19.28 10.54 22.10
N ALA A 585 -18.65 10.65 20.93
CA ALA A 585 -17.69 11.73 20.65
C ALA A 585 -18.35 13.14 20.70
N PRO A 586 -19.60 13.38 20.21
CA PRO A 586 -20.23 14.69 20.33
C PRO A 586 -20.48 15.14 21.78
N LEU A 587 -20.46 14.21 22.73
CA LEU A 587 -20.59 14.50 24.16
C LEU A 587 -19.26 14.87 24.83
N GLY A 588 -18.17 14.96 24.05
CA GLY A 588 -16.83 15.32 24.52
C GLY A 588 -15.99 14.13 24.98
N ALA A 589 -16.42 12.88 24.75
CA ALA A 589 -15.60 11.71 25.01
C ALA A 589 -14.44 11.59 24.00
N GLU A 590 -13.24 11.23 24.47
CA GLU A 590 -12.20 10.67 23.60
C GLU A 590 -12.55 9.21 23.31
N THR A 591 -12.93 8.93 22.10
CA THR A 591 -13.22 7.56 21.65
C THR A 591 -11.98 6.93 21.05
N VAL A 592 -11.64 5.71 21.47
CA VAL A 592 -10.57 4.90 20.89
C VAL A 592 -11.20 3.70 20.21
N ALA A 593 -11.30 3.76 18.89
CA ALA A 593 -11.85 2.70 18.07
C ALA A 593 -10.89 1.51 18.00
N MET A 594 -11.36 0.34 18.43
CA MET A 594 -10.62 -0.92 18.30
C MET A 594 -11.57 -2.07 18.02
N SER A 595 -11.77 -2.36 16.74
CA SER A 595 -12.53 -3.54 16.34
C SER A 595 -11.77 -4.80 16.69
N LEU A 596 -12.28 -5.54 17.67
CA LEU A 596 -11.67 -6.81 18.13
C LEU A 596 -12.16 -8.01 17.31
N VAL A 597 -13.28 -7.86 16.62
CA VAL A 597 -13.91 -8.90 15.83
C VAL A 597 -14.34 -8.37 14.48
N GLU A 598 -14.14 -9.17 13.45
CA GLU A 598 -14.54 -8.84 12.09
C GLU A 598 -15.29 -10.01 11.46
N CYS A 599 -16.20 -9.67 10.54
CA CYS A 599 -16.92 -10.64 9.74
C CYS A 599 -16.13 -10.89 8.45
N ARG A 600 -15.46 -12.03 8.32
CA ARG A 600 -14.79 -12.44 7.09
C ARG A 600 -15.77 -13.16 6.18
N PRO A 601 -15.93 -12.71 4.92
CA PRO A 601 -16.77 -13.40 3.97
C PRO A 601 -16.22 -14.81 3.69
N ILE A 602 -17.11 -15.76 3.57
CA ILE A 602 -16.82 -17.10 3.10
C ILE A 602 -17.24 -17.14 1.63
N ARG A 603 -16.37 -17.69 0.74
CA ARG A 603 -16.60 -17.81 -0.69
C ARG A 603 -16.20 -19.20 -1.15
N THR A 604 -17.16 -20.12 -1.17
CA THR A 604 -16.98 -21.52 -1.60
C THR A 604 -17.79 -21.81 -2.85
N GLN A 605 -17.47 -22.92 -3.54
CA GLN A 605 -18.25 -23.38 -4.69
C GLN A 605 -19.67 -23.76 -4.30
N GLU A 606 -19.85 -24.29 -3.09
CA GLU A 606 -21.17 -24.60 -2.55
C GLU A 606 -22.05 -23.37 -2.38
N GLN A 607 -21.48 -22.27 -1.86
CA GLN A 607 -22.18 -20.99 -1.76
C GLN A 607 -22.52 -20.43 -3.13
N LYS A 608 -21.55 -20.42 -4.06
CA LYS A 608 -21.76 -19.97 -5.44
C LYS A 608 -22.92 -20.74 -6.08
N GLN A 609 -22.96 -22.06 -5.89
CA GLN A 609 -24.03 -22.90 -6.42
C GLN A 609 -25.39 -22.54 -5.78
N ALA A 610 -25.45 -22.31 -4.47
CA ALA A 610 -26.70 -21.90 -3.79
C ALA A 610 -27.24 -20.57 -4.32
N PHE A 611 -26.35 -19.61 -4.62
CA PHE A 611 -26.73 -18.31 -5.18
C PHE A 611 -27.16 -18.39 -6.65
N LEU A 612 -26.55 -19.24 -7.45
CA LEU A 612 -26.99 -19.48 -8.82
C LEU A 612 -28.34 -20.21 -8.89
N GLU A 613 -28.71 -20.90 -7.81
CA GLU A 613 -29.96 -21.65 -7.66
C GLU A 613 -31.02 -20.91 -6.84
N LEU A 614 -30.92 -19.60 -6.63
CA LEU A 614 -31.90 -18.81 -5.83
C LEU A 614 -33.34 -19.04 -6.29
N GLY A 615 -33.58 -19.27 -7.58
CA GLY A 615 -34.91 -19.58 -8.12
C GLY A 615 -35.57 -20.85 -7.57
N LYS A 616 -34.81 -21.74 -6.92
CA LYS A 616 -35.34 -22.99 -6.30
C LYS A 616 -35.95 -22.77 -4.92
N TYR A 617 -35.65 -21.63 -4.26
CA TYR A 617 -36.08 -21.37 -2.90
C TYR A 617 -37.36 -20.48 -2.88
N ARG A 618 -38.14 -20.64 -1.84
CA ARG A 618 -39.30 -19.79 -1.58
C ARG A 618 -39.03 -18.77 -0.46
N TRP A 619 -38.25 -19.21 0.54
CA TRP A 619 -37.88 -18.36 1.67
C TRP A 619 -36.35 -18.24 1.78
N LEU A 620 -35.93 -17.07 2.13
CA LEU A 620 -34.56 -16.77 2.47
C LEU A 620 -34.50 -16.25 3.91
N VAL A 621 -33.73 -16.93 4.77
CA VAL A 621 -33.62 -16.60 6.19
C VAL A 621 -32.28 -15.95 6.46
N LEU A 622 -32.31 -14.75 7.02
CA LEU A 622 -31.13 -13.99 7.41
C LEU A 622 -31.11 -13.74 8.91
N THR A 623 -30.08 -14.24 9.59
CA THR A 623 -30.00 -14.22 11.06
C THR A 623 -29.29 -13.01 11.64
N SER A 624 -28.74 -12.12 10.81
CA SER A 624 -28.00 -10.93 11.26
C SER A 624 -27.91 -9.87 10.16
N ALA A 625 -27.70 -8.60 10.55
CA ALA A 625 -27.44 -7.49 9.62
C ALA A 625 -26.18 -7.75 8.77
N ASN A 626 -25.08 -8.26 9.37
CA ASN A 626 -23.89 -8.65 8.63
C ASN A 626 -24.18 -9.73 7.57
N GLY A 627 -25.08 -10.67 7.86
CA GLY A 627 -25.55 -11.67 6.89
C GLY A 627 -26.24 -11.02 5.69
N VAL A 628 -27.07 -10.00 5.93
CA VAL A 628 -27.72 -9.20 4.87
C VAL A 628 -26.65 -8.54 3.99
N ASP A 629 -25.71 -7.83 4.58
CA ASP A 629 -24.65 -7.14 3.83
C ASP A 629 -23.79 -8.11 3.00
N GLN A 630 -23.43 -9.26 3.58
CA GLN A 630 -22.68 -10.31 2.87
C GLN A 630 -23.52 -10.97 1.75
N PHE A 631 -24.81 -11.13 1.93
CA PHE A 631 -25.71 -11.63 0.89
C PHE A 631 -25.71 -10.71 -0.33
N PHE A 632 -25.97 -9.42 -0.14
CA PHE A 632 -26.01 -8.45 -1.23
C PHE A 632 -24.61 -8.18 -1.82
N ALA A 633 -23.55 -8.24 -1.03
CA ALA A 633 -22.17 -8.20 -1.54
C ALA A 633 -21.89 -9.37 -2.48
N PHE A 634 -22.28 -10.57 -2.12
CA PHE A 634 -22.03 -11.75 -2.94
C PHE A 634 -22.89 -11.80 -4.21
N LEU A 635 -24.14 -11.26 -4.18
CA LEU A 635 -24.92 -11.07 -5.41
C LEU A 635 -24.21 -10.17 -6.41
N ARG A 636 -23.64 -9.05 -5.93
CA ARG A 636 -22.84 -8.13 -6.78
C ARG A 636 -21.58 -8.80 -7.33
N GLU A 637 -20.85 -9.56 -6.51
CA GLU A 637 -19.67 -10.32 -6.94
C GLU A 637 -19.99 -11.35 -8.05
N LEU A 638 -21.19 -11.92 -8.02
CA LEU A 638 -21.66 -12.90 -9.01
C LEU A 638 -22.43 -12.28 -10.18
N ASP A 639 -22.56 -10.95 -10.22
CA ASP A 639 -23.33 -10.18 -11.21
C ASP A 639 -24.81 -10.67 -11.30
N ILE A 640 -25.41 -11.00 -10.14
CA ILE A 640 -26.79 -11.45 -10.06
C ILE A 640 -27.72 -10.24 -9.88
N ASP A 641 -28.64 -10.04 -10.82
CA ASP A 641 -29.60 -8.95 -10.79
C ASP A 641 -30.58 -9.12 -9.60
N HIS A 642 -30.75 -8.05 -8.80
CA HIS A 642 -31.65 -8.03 -7.65
C HIS A 642 -33.12 -8.32 -8.02
N ARG A 643 -33.55 -8.09 -9.26
CA ARG A 643 -34.88 -8.43 -9.75
C ARG A 643 -35.16 -9.95 -9.72
N SER A 644 -34.10 -10.77 -9.76
CA SER A 644 -34.19 -12.22 -9.63
C SER A 644 -34.69 -12.69 -8.26
N LEU A 645 -34.69 -11.78 -7.25
CA LEU A 645 -35.13 -12.05 -5.88
C LEU A 645 -36.66 -11.81 -5.69
N ALA A 646 -37.37 -11.28 -6.69
CA ALA A 646 -38.78 -10.86 -6.54
C ALA A 646 -39.75 -11.97 -6.08
N HIS A 647 -39.36 -13.24 -6.30
CA HIS A 647 -40.17 -14.41 -5.90
C HIS A 647 -39.91 -14.89 -4.47
N LEU A 648 -38.81 -14.38 -3.83
CA LEU A 648 -38.38 -14.79 -2.50
C LEU A 648 -39.13 -14.03 -1.41
N LYS A 649 -39.47 -14.73 -0.35
CA LYS A 649 -39.88 -14.17 0.93
C LYS A 649 -38.70 -14.14 1.89
N PHE A 650 -38.63 -13.11 2.72
CA PHE A 650 -37.55 -12.91 3.67
C PHE A 650 -38.00 -13.07 5.12
N ALA A 651 -37.37 -13.99 5.87
CA ALA A 651 -37.52 -14.07 7.30
C ALA A 651 -36.25 -13.60 7.99
N VAL A 652 -36.36 -12.74 8.99
CA VAL A 652 -35.21 -12.17 9.72
C VAL A 652 -35.38 -12.34 11.21
N VAL A 653 -34.27 -12.52 11.94
CA VAL A 653 -34.30 -12.77 13.40
C VAL A 653 -34.76 -11.54 14.18
N GLY A 654 -34.57 -10.32 13.69
CA GLY A 654 -34.91 -9.15 14.46
C GLY A 654 -34.95 -7.85 13.67
N ARG A 655 -35.39 -6.79 14.35
CA ARG A 655 -35.60 -5.45 13.77
C ARG A 655 -34.37 -4.90 13.06
N ARG A 656 -33.16 -4.99 13.67
CA ARG A 656 -31.91 -4.51 13.08
C ARG A 656 -31.55 -5.23 11.74
N THR A 657 -31.84 -6.54 11.68
CA THR A 657 -31.66 -7.31 10.43
C THR A 657 -32.69 -6.89 9.37
N GLY A 658 -33.92 -6.59 9.79
CA GLY A 658 -34.96 -6.05 8.90
C GLY A 658 -34.65 -4.65 8.38
N GLU A 659 -34.07 -3.78 9.21
CA GLU A 659 -33.60 -2.45 8.80
C GLU A 659 -32.43 -2.53 7.80
N ALA A 660 -31.48 -3.44 8.03
CA ALA A 660 -30.41 -3.73 7.07
C ALA A 660 -30.98 -4.21 5.72
N LEU A 661 -31.96 -5.11 5.74
CA LEU A 661 -32.64 -5.58 4.53
C LEU A 661 -33.35 -4.41 3.81
N LYS A 662 -33.99 -3.52 4.56
CA LYS A 662 -34.69 -2.34 4.03
C LYS A 662 -33.71 -1.36 3.36
N SER A 663 -32.49 -1.21 3.87
CA SER A 663 -31.46 -0.36 3.24
C SER A 663 -31.06 -0.85 1.84
N HIS A 664 -31.26 -2.15 1.54
CA HIS A 664 -31.05 -2.75 0.22
C HIS A 664 -32.33 -2.77 -0.64
N GLY A 665 -33.44 -2.12 -0.18
CA GLY A 665 -34.69 -1.99 -0.92
C GLY A 665 -35.68 -3.15 -0.75
N PHE A 666 -35.44 -4.07 0.21
CA PHE A 666 -36.34 -5.20 0.50
C PHE A 666 -36.96 -5.09 1.89
N HIS A 667 -38.17 -5.66 2.04
CA HIS A 667 -38.81 -5.77 3.33
C HIS A 667 -38.82 -7.22 3.80
N ALA A 668 -38.72 -7.43 5.12
CA ALA A 668 -38.92 -8.74 5.69
C ALA A 668 -40.42 -9.09 5.71
N ASP A 669 -40.74 -10.29 5.23
CA ASP A 669 -42.11 -10.84 5.30
C ASP A 669 -42.42 -11.42 6.68
N PHE A 670 -41.37 -11.78 7.45
CA PHE A 670 -41.50 -12.28 8.81
C PHE A 670 -40.41 -11.76 9.74
N ILE A 671 -40.82 -11.24 10.91
CA ILE A 671 -39.91 -10.81 12.00
C ILE A 671 -40.54 -11.30 13.31
N PRO A 672 -39.84 -12.12 14.14
CA PRO A 672 -40.39 -12.60 15.41
C PRO A 672 -40.56 -11.47 16.44
N ALA A 673 -41.42 -11.65 17.43
CA ALA A 673 -41.75 -10.65 18.44
C ALA A 673 -40.60 -10.40 19.43
N GLU A 674 -39.86 -11.47 19.83
CA GLU A 674 -38.78 -11.38 20.82
C GLU A 674 -37.36 -11.29 20.19
N TYR A 675 -37.27 -11.14 18.89
CA TYR A 675 -36.01 -10.94 18.14
C TYR A 675 -34.92 -11.98 18.43
N THR A 676 -35.31 -13.24 18.68
CA THR A 676 -34.36 -14.37 18.93
C THR A 676 -34.49 -15.45 17.86
N SER A 677 -33.40 -16.23 17.67
CA SER A 677 -33.46 -17.40 16.78
C SER A 677 -34.42 -18.49 17.28
N ARG A 678 -34.67 -18.51 18.58
CA ARG A 678 -35.64 -19.42 19.19
C ARG A 678 -37.06 -18.99 18.81
N ASP A 679 -37.38 -17.73 19.03
CA ASP A 679 -38.72 -17.20 18.70
C ASP A 679 -38.99 -17.30 17.20
N LEU A 680 -37.97 -17.04 16.36
CA LEU A 680 -38.09 -17.29 14.92
C LEU A 680 -38.38 -18.76 14.60
N ALA A 681 -37.73 -19.71 15.28
CA ALA A 681 -37.96 -21.12 15.06
C ALA A 681 -39.37 -21.54 15.53
N ASP A 682 -39.81 -21.05 16.71
CA ASP A 682 -41.07 -21.45 17.34
C ASP A 682 -42.31 -20.78 16.70
N SER A 683 -42.20 -19.56 16.14
CA SER A 683 -43.30 -18.82 15.58
C SER A 683 -43.41 -18.94 14.04
N TRP A 684 -42.28 -18.97 13.31
CA TRP A 684 -42.27 -18.95 11.84
C TRP A 684 -42.29 -20.35 11.21
N ILE A 685 -41.54 -21.33 11.77
CA ILE A 685 -41.49 -22.68 11.17
C ILE A 685 -42.90 -23.34 11.09
N PRO A 686 -43.78 -23.22 12.11
CA PRO A 686 -45.12 -23.79 12.02
C PRO A 686 -46.01 -23.20 10.93
N GLU A 687 -45.71 -21.98 10.42
CA GLU A 687 -46.45 -21.35 9.33
C GLU A 687 -46.06 -21.84 7.94
N LEU A 688 -44.98 -22.62 7.84
CA LEU A 688 -44.47 -23.11 6.58
C LEU A 688 -45.22 -24.38 6.10
N ALA A 689 -45.52 -24.43 4.81
CA ALA A 689 -45.92 -25.70 4.18
C ALA A 689 -44.73 -26.67 4.12
N TRP A 690 -45.01 -27.95 4.29
CA TRP A 690 -44.00 -29.03 4.42
C TRP A 690 -43.05 -29.15 3.19
N ASP A 691 -43.49 -28.68 2.04
CA ASP A 691 -42.70 -28.70 0.77
C ASP A 691 -42.01 -27.36 0.43
N THR A 692 -42.02 -26.42 1.36
CA THR A 692 -41.46 -25.08 1.15
C THR A 692 -39.92 -25.09 1.20
N PRO A 693 -39.22 -24.84 0.07
CA PRO A 693 -37.76 -24.82 0.08
C PRO A 693 -37.21 -23.55 0.73
N VAL A 694 -36.33 -23.70 1.72
CA VAL A 694 -35.75 -22.63 2.52
C VAL A 694 -34.23 -22.55 2.27
N LEU A 695 -33.71 -21.35 2.04
CA LEU A 695 -32.28 -21.06 2.08
C LEU A 695 -31.96 -20.31 3.39
N LEU A 696 -31.19 -20.96 4.26
CA LEU A 696 -30.76 -20.40 5.54
C LEU A 696 -29.36 -19.83 5.39
N LEU A 697 -29.23 -18.51 5.52
CA LEU A 697 -27.99 -17.76 5.36
C LEU A 697 -27.57 -17.15 6.70
N ARG A 698 -26.41 -17.59 7.23
CA ARG A 698 -25.99 -17.23 8.59
C ARG A 698 -24.48 -17.21 8.77
N ALA A 699 -24.01 -16.85 9.96
CA ALA A 699 -22.61 -17.04 10.34
C ALA A 699 -22.27 -18.53 10.47
N ARG A 700 -21.02 -18.91 10.21
CA ARG A 700 -20.55 -20.30 10.40
C ARG A 700 -20.77 -20.79 11.84
N GLU A 701 -20.50 -19.94 12.82
CA GLU A 701 -20.68 -20.22 14.25
C GLU A 701 -22.01 -19.67 14.76
N SER A 702 -23.11 -20.18 14.25
CA SER A 702 -24.46 -19.79 14.65
C SER A 702 -25.17 -20.90 15.40
N SER A 703 -26.24 -20.54 16.16
CA SER A 703 -27.10 -21.49 16.89
C SER A 703 -27.66 -22.56 15.96
N SER A 704 -27.68 -23.79 16.44
CA SER A 704 -28.28 -24.92 15.72
C SER A 704 -29.82 -25.02 15.87
N LEU A 705 -30.47 -24.03 16.50
CA LEU A 705 -31.92 -24.06 16.77
C LEU A 705 -32.77 -24.06 15.49
N LEU A 706 -32.45 -23.14 14.54
CA LEU A 706 -33.16 -23.06 13.28
C LEU A 706 -33.02 -24.30 12.40
N PRO A 707 -31.78 -24.79 12.12
CA PRO A 707 -31.60 -26.04 11.36
C PRO A 707 -32.33 -27.22 11.99
N LYS A 708 -32.17 -27.43 13.30
CA LYS A 708 -32.88 -28.49 14.02
C LYS A 708 -34.40 -28.34 14.00
N GLY A 709 -34.94 -27.11 14.06
CA GLY A 709 -36.36 -26.81 13.95
C GLY A 709 -36.92 -27.18 12.58
N LEU A 710 -36.22 -26.78 11.51
CA LEU A 710 -36.58 -27.09 10.13
C LEU A 710 -36.51 -28.61 9.86
N GLU A 711 -35.49 -29.27 10.35
CA GLU A 711 -35.29 -30.73 10.24
C GLU A 711 -36.42 -31.46 10.95
N LYS A 712 -36.74 -31.09 12.20
CA LYS A 712 -37.84 -31.67 12.96
C LYS A 712 -39.22 -31.48 12.31
N ALA A 713 -39.43 -30.34 11.66
CA ALA A 713 -40.64 -30.05 10.91
C ALA A 713 -40.72 -30.69 9.52
N GLY A 714 -39.63 -31.36 9.06
CA GLY A 714 -39.56 -31.96 7.74
C GLY A 714 -39.50 -30.96 6.58
N ILE A 715 -39.16 -29.71 6.85
CA ILE A 715 -39.05 -28.63 5.85
C ILE A 715 -37.75 -28.78 5.07
N PRO A 716 -37.76 -28.79 3.72
CA PRO A 716 -36.53 -28.85 2.93
C PRO A 716 -35.75 -27.56 3.03
N PHE A 717 -34.52 -27.64 3.49
CA PHE A 717 -33.68 -26.46 3.61
C PHE A 717 -32.24 -26.72 3.20
N ARG A 718 -31.54 -25.66 2.82
CA ARG A 718 -30.07 -25.63 2.65
C ARG A 718 -29.48 -24.60 3.61
N ASP A 719 -28.54 -25.04 4.43
CA ASP A 719 -27.82 -24.20 5.40
C ASP A 719 -26.48 -23.77 4.82
N VAL A 720 -26.32 -22.45 4.58
CA VAL A 720 -25.17 -21.91 3.89
C VAL A 720 -24.52 -20.80 4.74
N PRO A 721 -23.34 -21.03 5.32
CA PRO A 721 -22.64 -19.99 6.06
C PRO A 721 -22.08 -18.93 5.09
N LEU A 722 -22.43 -17.64 5.31
CA LEU A 722 -21.97 -16.51 4.49
C LEU A 722 -20.66 -15.89 4.97
N TYR A 723 -20.42 -15.97 6.27
CA TYR A 723 -19.24 -15.36 6.89
C TYR A 723 -18.86 -16.12 8.16
N GLU A 724 -17.64 -15.89 8.61
CA GLU A 724 -17.14 -16.32 9.91
C GLU A 724 -16.70 -15.11 10.74
N THR A 725 -16.78 -15.23 12.06
CA THR A 725 -16.26 -14.21 12.97
C THR A 725 -14.79 -14.45 13.22
N TRP A 726 -13.97 -13.48 12.86
CA TRP A 726 -12.52 -13.51 13.06
C TRP A 726 -12.12 -12.55 14.18
N VAL A 727 -11.23 -12.99 15.07
CA VAL A 727 -10.66 -12.16 16.14
C VAL A 727 -9.40 -11.48 15.64
N ASP A 728 -9.36 -10.14 15.67
CA ASP A 728 -8.18 -9.36 15.26
C ASP A 728 -7.16 -9.26 16.39
N THR A 729 -6.19 -10.17 16.40
CA THR A 729 -5.12 -10.19 17.40
C THR A 729 -3.93 -9.29 17.08
N ARG A 730 -3.88 -8.65 15.88
CA ARG A 730 -2.77 -7.78 15.45
C ARG A 730 -2.53 -6.63 16.41
N ARG A 731 -3.59 -6.16 17.07
CA ARG A 731 -3.57 -5.03 18.00
C ARG A 731 -3.51 -5.41 19.49
N LYS A 732 -3.13 -6.66 19.81
CA LYS A 732 -3.01 -7.12 21.22
C LYS A 732 -2.03 -6.25 22.03
N GLU A 733 -0.91 -5.85 21.40
CA GLU A 733 0.07 -4.98 22.05
C GLU A 733 -0.47 -3.55 22.24
N ASP A 734 -1.19 -3.00 21.24
CA ASP A 734 -1.83 -1.68 21.32
C ASP A 734 -2.87 -1.65 22.44
N LEU A 735 -3.70 -2.68 22.53
CA LEU A 735 -4.68 -2.82 23.61
C LEU A 735 -4.00 -2.67 24.98
N GLY A 736 -2.84 -3.29 25.15
CA GLY A 736 -2.10 -3.20 26.39
C GLY A 736 -1.54 -1.81 26.72
N ARG A 737 -1.27 -0.99 25.71
CA ARG A 737 -0.85 0.40 25.89
C ARG A 737 -2.02 1.34 26.20
N ILE A 738 -3.19 1.03 25.64
CA ILE A 738 -4.39 1.86 25.76
C ILE A 738 -5.14 1.62 27.09
N LEU A 739 -5.23 0.38 27.54
CA LEU A 739 -6.00 -0.02 28.72
C LEU A 739 -5.68 0.77 30.00
N PRO A 740 -4.41 1.05 30.37
CA PRO A 740 -4.10 1.78 31.63
C PRO A 740 -4.71 3.18 31.69
N ASP A 741 -4.94 3.81 30.54
CA ASP A 741 -5.49 5.17 30.41
C ASP A 741 -6.97 5.18 30.00
N THR A 742 -7.65 4.02 30.01
CA THR A 742 -9.06 3.88 29.62
C THR A 742 -9.97 3.97 30.83
N ASP A 743 -11.03 4.78 30.77
CA ASP A 743 -12.03 4.90 31.82
C ASP A 743 -13.18 3.91 31.64
N PHE A 744 -13.64 3.74 30.40
CA PHE A 744 -14.71 2.80 30.04
C PHE A 744 -14.30 1.93 28.83
N ILE A 745 -14.83 0.73 28.82
CA ILE A 745 -14.77 -0.17 27.65
C ILE A 745 -16.20 -0.52 27.27
N THR A 746 -16.58 -0.30 26.03
CA THR A 746 -17.89 -0.74 25.52
C THR A 746 -17.73 -2.06 24.79
N ILE A 747 -18.63 -3.02 25.06
CA ILE A 747 -18.65 -4.32 24.39
C ILE A 747 -19.98 -4.48 23.66
N ALA A 748 -19.90 -4.51 22.31
CA ALA A 748 -21.07 -4.51 21.44
C ALA A 748 -21.52 -5.92 20.97
N SER A 749 -20.86 -7.01 21.40
CA SER A 749 -21.23 -8.38 21.06
C SER A 749 -20.59 -9.41 21.98
N ALA A 750 -21.20 -10.59 22.08
CA ALA A 750 -20.64 -11.72 22.85
C ALA A 750 -19.25 -12.18 22.33
N SER A 751 -19.03 -12.13 21.02
CA SER A 751 -17.74 -12.44 20.42
C SER A 751 -16.65 -11.41 20.77
N ALA A 752 -17.01 -10.12 20.81
CA ALA A 752 -16.09 -9.08 21.27
C ALA A 752 -15.76 -9.21 22.76
N ALA A 753 -16.71 -9.66 23.59
CA ALA A 753 -16.47 -9.95 25.00
C ALA A 753 -15.42 -11.06 25.17
N ARG A 754 -15.57 -12.16 24.48
CA ARG A 754 -14.61 -13.28 24.49
C ARG A 754 -13.24 -12.87 23.97
N ALA A 755 -13.20 -12.11 22.86
CA ALA A 755 -11.96 -11.61 22.28
C ALA A 755 -11.22 -10.67 23.25
N LEU A 756 -11.93 -9.74 23.90
CA LEU A 756 -11.35 -8.85 24.92
C LEU A 756 -10.76 -9.65 26.08
N ALA A 757 -11.49 -10.62 26.62
CA ALA A 757 -11.05 -11.46 27.73
C ALA A 757 -9.77 -12.23 27.38
N GLU A 758 -9.72 -12.85 26.21
CA GLU A 758 -8.55 -13.58 25.72
C GLU A 758 -7.31 -12.68 25.55
N MET A 759 -7.50 -11.50 24.97
CA MET A 759 -6.41 -10.55 24.71
C MET A 759 -5.88 -9.90 25.99
N THR A 760 -6.67 -9.88 27.08
CA THR A 760 -6.32 -9.25 28.36
C THR A 760 -5.95 -10.25 29.47
N LYS A 761 -6.03 -11.56 29.23
CA LYS A 761 -5.86 -12.63 30.22
C LYS A 761 -4.57 -12.57 31.05
N ASP A 762 -3.48 -12.08 30.46
CA ASP A 762 -2.14 -12.06 31.07
C ASP A 762 -1.80 -10.70 31.71
N ARG A 763 -2.79 -9.79 31.91
CA ARG A 763 -2.52 -8.41 32.31
C ARG A 763 -3.25 -8.02 33.58
N SER A 764 -2.50 -7.53 34.58
CA SER A 764 -3.00 -6.89 35.81
C SER A 764 -3.09 -5.35 35.60
N ALA A 765 -4.04 -4.87 34.79
CA ALA A 765 -4.30 -3.45 34.68
C ALA A 765 -5.44 -3.01 35.62
N LYS A 766 -5.47 -1.73 36.05
CA LYS A 766 -6.62 -1.16 36.73
C LYS A 766 -7.85 -1.38 35.85
N PRO A 767 -8.92 -2.04 36.35
CA PRO A 767 -10.04 -2.40 35.50
C PRO A 767 -10.78 -1.13 35.06
N ALA A 768 -10.79 -0.86 33.76
CA ALA A 768 -11.73 0.07 33.19
C ALA A 768 -13.17 -0.45 33.38
N ARG A 769 -14.13 0.42 33.57
CA ARG A 769 -15.54 0.04 33.73
C ARG A 769 -16.12 -0.47 32.42
N ILE A 770 -16.57 -1.71 32.39
CA ILE A 770 -17.09 -2.36 31.18
C ILE A 770 -18.59 -2.10 31.06
N ILE A 771 -19.01 -1.63 29.90
CA ILE A 771 -20.42 -1.40 29.55
C ILE A 771 -20.77 -2.38 28.42
N SER A 772 -21.79 -3.20 28.59
CA SER A 772 -22.26 -4.14 27.59
C SER A 772 -23.54 -3.67 26.89
N ILE A 773 -23.69 -4.05 25.63
CA ILE A 773 -24.84 -3.65 24.80
C ILE A 773 -26.15 -4.32 25.20
N GLY A 774 -26.09 -5.45 25.90
CA GLY A 774 -27.30 -6.19 26.28
C GLY A 774 -27.01 -7.44 27.11
N PRO A 775 -28.07 -8.13 27.61
CA PRO A 775 -27.96 -9.24 28.57
C PRO A 775 -27.13 -10.44 28.06
N GLU A 776 -27.26 -10.82 26.79
CA GLU A 776 -26.46 -11.91 26.21
C GLU A 776 -24.96 -11.59 26.19
N THR A 777 -24.62 -10.35 25.86
CA THR A 777 -23.22 -9.88 25.88
C THR A 777 -22.68 -9.82 27.30
N THR A 778 -23.52 -9.38 28.26
CA THR A 778 -23.16 -9.40 29.68
C THR A 778 -22.85 -10.82 30.17
N ARG A 779 -23.71 -11.78 29.84
CA ARG A 779 -23.49 -13.19 30.21
C ARG A 779 -22.19 -13.72 29.64
N ALA A 780 -21.94 -13.49 28.32
CA ALA A 780 -20.73 -13.93 27.66
C ALA A 780 -19.45 -13.27 28.25
N ALA A 781 -19.53 -12.00 28.66
CA ALA A 781 -18.44 -11.30 29.32
C ALA A 781 -18.13 -11.90 30.70
N MET A 782 -19.17 -12.17 31.51
CA MET A 782 -19.03 -12.77 32.83
C MET A 782 -18.49 -14.23 32.76
N GLU A 783 -19.00 -15.01 31.83
CA GLU A 783 -18.50 -16.38 31.55
C GLU A 783 -17.03 -16.38 31.13
N ALA A 784 -16.59 -15.31 30.44
CA ALA A 784 -15.18 -15.11 30.03
C ALA A 784 -14.32 -14.48 31.15
N GLY A 785 -14.88 -14.22 32.34
CA GLY A 785 -14.15 -13.69 33.50
C GLY A 785 -14.04 -12.16 33.56
N LEU A 786 -14.81 -11.42 32.76
CA LEU A 786 -14.86 -9.97 32.81
C LEU A 786 -15.96 -9.47 33.76
N THR A 787 -15.67 -8.36 34.48
CA THR A 787 -16.66 -7.72 35.35
C THR A 787 -17.36 -6.60 34.58
N VAL A 788 -18.69 -6.72 34.36
CA VAL A 788 -19.51 -5.71 33.70
C VAL A 788 -20.06 -4.72 34.73
N ALA A 789 -19.82 -3.42 34.53
CA ALA A 789 -20.26 -2.34 35.40
C ALA A 789 -21.74 -1.97 35.13
N ALA A 790 -22.17 -2.01 33.86
CA ALA A 790 -23.55 -1.76 33.48
C ALA A 790 -23.89 -2.45 32.15
N THR A 791 -25.19 -2.77 31.99
CA THR A 791 -25.77 -3.28 30.76
C THR A 791 -26.70 -2.22 30.18
N ALA A 792 -26.60 -1.92 28.89
CA ALA A 792 -27.50 -1.00 28.23
C ALA A 792 -28.96 -1.51 28.30
N LYS A 793 -29.91 -0.62 28.52
CA LYS A 793 -31.33 -0.94 28.58
C LYS A 793 -31.89 -1.31 27.20
N GLU A 794 -31.38 -0.66 26.18
CA GLU A 794 -31.67 -0.94 24.77
C GLU A 794 -30.39 -1.37 24.07
N ALA A 795 -30.49 -2.40 23.22
CA ALA A 795 -29.32 -2.95 22.50
C ALA A 795 -28.94 -2.07 21.29
N THR A 796 -28.67 -0.77 21.55
CA THR A 796 -28.32 0.25 20.57
C THR A 796 -27.08 1.04 21.04
N ALA A 797 -26.49 1.83 20.16
CA ALA A 797 -25.37 2.73 20.50
C ALA A 797 -25.83 3.81 21.50
N GLU A 798 -27.09 4.31 21.36
CA GLU A 798 -27.72 5.27 22.26
C GLU A 798 -27.89 4.67 23.67
N GLY A 799 -28.36 3.42 23.75
CA GLY A 799 -28.48 2.73 25.04
C GLY A 799 -27.15 2.55 25.75
N MET A 800 -26.07 2.29 24.98
CA MET A 800 -24.71 2.22 25.53
C MET A 800 -24.21 3.60 26.00
N ARG A 801 -24.48 4.66 25.24
CA ARG A 801 -24.22 6.06 25.65
C ARG A 801 -24.88 6.37 26.98
N ASP A 802 -26.15 6.06 27.12
CA ASP A 802 -26.94 6.34 28.33
C ASP A 802 -26.41 5.53 29.52
N ALA A 803 -25.96 4.32 29.33
CA ALA A 803 -25.32 3.49 30.36
C ALA A 803 -23.96 4.08 30.79
N VAL A 804 -23.16 4.62 29.87
CA VAL A 804 -21.90 5.33 30.18
C VAL A 804 -22.19 6.59 31.00
N LEU A 805 -23.17 7.41 30.59
CA LEU A 805 -23.57 8.61 31.30
C LEU A 805 -24.08 8.30 32.73
N TRP A 806 -24.88 7.25 32.86
CA TRP A 806 -25.37 6.78 34.16
C TRP A 806 -24.21 6.37 35.09
N CYS A 807 -23.30 5.55 34.61
CA CYS A 807 -22.12 5.12 35.37
C CYS A 807 -21.19 6.26 35.74
N ARG A 808 -21.11 7.32 34.93
CA ARG A 808 -20.31 8.52 35.28
C ARG A 808 -20.89 9.32 36.45
N CYS A 809 -22.22 9.43 36.49
CA CYS A 809 -22.90 10.23 37.53
C CYS A 809 -22.87 9.59 38.91
N GLY A 810 -22.31 8.38 39.08
CA GLY A 810 -22.14 7.75 40.41
C GLY A 810 -23.45 7.42 41.13
N LYS A 811 -24.56 7.32 40.43
CA LYS A 811 -25.81 6.79 40.99
C LYS A 811 -25.74 5.26 40.93
N GLU A 812 -25.43 4.64 42.09
CA GLU A 812 -25.57 3.22 42.32
C GLU A 812 -27.06 2.80 42.27
#